data_f9dab5f150f0f562e4a7fc27ada1228b
#
_entry.id   f9dab5f150f0f562e4a7fc27ada1228b
#
_cell.length_a   1.000
_cell.length_b   1.000
_cell.length_c   1.000
_cell.angle_alpha   90.00
_cell.angle_beta   90.00
_cell.angle_gamma   90.00
#
_symmetry.space_group_name_H-M   'P 1'
#
loop_
_entity.id
_entity.type
_entity.pdbx_description
1 polymer ?
#
loop_
_entity_poly.entity_id
_entity_poly.type
_entity_poly.pdbx_seq_one_letter_code
_entity_poly.pdbx_strand_id
1 'polypeptide(L)'
;MNVTELARKLRTNPSELFTVLPEHGIDIGKRAIKIDDHTAAYVVREWSRWKQQRELSAKITREKSEIEKAVAASGGAIKLPKVVNVRDFAARVNLPITRIIGELMKNGILASMNERIDFETASIIAEDLGFKVEPESESIVVESGSQNMEEKLSALLSEGAEGAVLAERPPVVVVMGHVDHGKTKLLDAIRATNVASGEAGGITQHIGAYQVEKRGRRITFIDTPGHEAFMTMRSRGARIADVAILVVAADDGVQPQTLEALGIIEAAKVPFVVAVNKIDKSDADIERVKRQLAERNVQAEDWGGKIPFVPVSAKDGKNIDALLEMILLVADLNKDKLMANAARRAVATVVEAHVDKNEGPVATILIAGGTMRVNDILAINQTLYGRVRAMRDWNGKLVKEAPPGMPVKLIGLKAAPTVGDVISVPADTKGLEKDIKEASRATFKTVTSASSQGAENKTDKINVKIVLKTDVLGSLEALVGSFEKFQHPEVGVEVVSRGLGNVTDADILRAEASGARVYGFNVLVPTAVNNLAREKKVQIKTAKVIYDILDDVKAALQELLPEEVIRTELGQANILAIFRTEKNAMIVGGVVTDGHAELGATVHVFRADAEIEAGEVIDLQSNKTAVKEVRAGSEFGTKIKIKPVLQVGDKLVFWHVEKKERKIQFS
;
A
#
# COMPACT_ATOMS: atom_id res chain seq x y z
N MET A 1 70.36 4.05 -16.00
CA MET A 1 69.67 3.13 -15.03
C MET A 1 68.97 2.00 -15.79
N ASN A 2 68.91 0.77 -15.21
CA ASN A 2 68.16 -0.34 -15.85
C ASN A 2 66.66 -0.15 -15.65
N VAL A 3 65.81 -0.48 -16.63
CA VAL A 3 64.32 -0.38 -16.56
C VAL A 3 63.78 -1.18 -15.40
N THR A 4 64.34 -2.35 -15.11
CA THR A 4 63.93 -3.19 -13.98
C THR A 4 64.29 -2.56 -12.60
N GLU A 5 65.39 -1.83 -12.56
CA GLU A 5 65.85 -1.09 -11.37
C GLU A 5 65.00 0.16 -11.15
N LEU A 6 64.63 0.87 -12.22
CA LEU A 6 63.69 1.98 -12.19
C LEU A 6 62.30 1.53 -11.70
N ALA A 7 61.77 0.40 -12.22
CA ALA A 7 60.52 -0.18 -11.80
C ALA A 7 60.52 -0.52 -10.31
N ARG A 8 61.62 -1.11 -9.80
CA ARG A 8 61.76 -1.42 -8.37
C ARG A 8 61.78 -0.14 -7.52
N LYS A 9 62.46 0.90 -7.98
CA LYS A 9 62.56 2.22 -7.29
C LYS A 9 61.19 2.91 -7.20
N LEU A 10 60.35 2.76 -8.25
CA LEU A 10 59.01 3.30 -8.37
C LEU A 10 57.92 2.39 -7.72
N ARG A 11 58.31 1.22 -7.24
CA ARG A 11 57.38 0.19 -6.69
C ARG A 11 56.27 -0.19 -7.70
N THR A 12 56.67 -0.41 -8.95
CA THR A 12 55.75 -0.74 -10.06
C THR A 12 56.28 -1.91 -10.88
N ASN A 13 55.46 -2.42 -11.83
CA ASN A 13 55.88 -3.48 -12.76
C ASN A 13 56.58 -2.87 -13.99
N PRO A 14 57.69 -3.46 -14.51
CA PRO A 14 58.32 -3.00 -15.74
C PRO A 14 57.34 -2.86 -16.93
N SER A 15 56.35 -3.74 -17.06
CA SER A 15 55.32 -3.63 -18.10
C SER A 15 54.45 -2.36 -17.99
N GLU A 16 54.26 -1.85 -16.78
CA GLU A 16 53.53 -0.61 -16.56
C GLU A 16 54.31 0.60 -16.99
N LEU A 17 55.65 0.61 -16.85
CA LEU A 17 56.52 1.66 -17.39
C LEU A 17 56.42 1.72 -18.91
N PHE A 18 56.44 0.59 -19.61
CA PHE A 18 56.30 0.53 -21.07
C PHE A 18 54.94 1.01 -21.57
N THR A 19 53.92 1.07 -20.71
CA THR A 19 52.59 1.60 -21.06
C THR A 19 52.48 3.10 -20.76
N VAL A 20 53.01 3.53 -19.63
CA VAL A 20 52.82 4.91 -19.14
C VAL A 20 53.81 5.91 -19.75
N LEU A 21 55.07 5.53 -19.96
CA LEU A 21 56.07 6.45 -20.47
C LEU A 21 55.79 6.98 -21.89
N PRO A 22 55.30 6.16 -22.85
CA PRO A 22 54.90 6.68 -24.16
C PRO A 22 53.70 7.66 -24.10
N GLU A 23 52.76 7.47 -23.17
CA GLU A 23 51.63 8.38 -22.96
C GLU A 23 52.08 9.79 -22.58
N HIS A 24 53.28 9.90 -21.97
CA HIS A 24 53.89 11.17 -21.57
C HIS A 24 55.05 11.62 -22.49
N GLY A 25 55.14 11.10 -23.71
CA GLY A 25 56.11 11.52 -24.73
C GLY A 25 57.52 10.96 -24.54
N ILE A 26 57.69 9.96 -23.67
CA ILE A 26 58.96 9.29 -23.41
C ILE A 26 58.95 7.92 -24.05
N ASP A 27 59.40 7.82 -25.27
CA ASP A 27 59.50 6.53 -25.97
C ASP A 27 60.82 5.85 -25.65
N ILE A 28 60.73 4.77 -24.85
CA ILE A 28 61.89 3.94 -24.46
C ILE A 28 62.01 2.67 -25.32
N GLY A 29 61.08 2.48 -26.30
CA GLY A 29 61.06 1.27 -27.13
C GLY A 29 60.67 -0.01 -26.33
N LYS A 30 59.88 -0.90 -26.96
CA LYS A 30 59.28 -2.09 -26.28
C LYS A 30 60.27 -3.13 -25.73
N ARG A 31 61.59 -3.00 -26.07
CA ARG A 31 62.65 -3.92 -25.62
C ARG A 31 63.83 -3.21 -24.93
N ALA A 32 63.65 -1.98 -24.50
CA ALA A 32 64.70 -1.22 -23.85
C ALA A 32 65.14 -1.86 -22.52
N ILE A 33 66.42 -2.10 -22.35
CA ILE A 33 67.03 -2.65 -21.14
C ILE A 33 67.53 -1.51 -20.23
N LYS A 34 67.91 -0.37 -20.83
CA LYS A 34 68.48 0.79 -20.10
C LYS A 34 67.80 2.07 -20.53
N ILE A 35 67.65 3.00 -19.57
CA ILE A 35 67.17 4.36 -19.74
C ILE A 35 68.33 5.28 -19.29
N ASP A 36 68.48 6.44 -19.94
CA ASP A 36 69.47 7.43 -19.52
C ASP A 36 69.15 7.97 -18.10
N ASP A 37 70.16 8.40 -17.37
CA ASP A 37 70.01 8.75 -15.97
C ASP A 37 69.21 10.06 -15.75
N HIS A 38 69.23 10.97 -16.73
CA HIS A 38 68.46 12.20 -16.68
C HIS A 38 66.95 11.91 -16.85
N THR A 39 66.58 11.12 -17.81
CA THR A 39 65.20 10.67 -18.04
C THR A 39 64.70 9.83 -16.89
N ALA A 40 65.54 8.97 -16.31
CA ALA A 40 65.17 8.20 -15.12
C ALA A 40 64.87 9.08 -13.89
N ALA A 41 65.68 10.12 -13.66
CA ALA A 41 65.46 11.09 -12.56
C ALA A 41 64.17 11.89 -12.79
N TYR A 42 63.85 12.27 -14.01
CA TYR A 42 62.63 12.97 -14.39
C TYR A 42 61.40 12.07 -14.14
N VAL A 43 61.42 10.82 -14.59
CA VAL A 43 60.36 9.84 -14.36
C VAL A 43 60.11 9.62 -12.87
N VAL A 44 61.15 9.47 -12.04
CA VAL A 44 60.98 9.30 -10.60
C VAL A 44 60.26 10.48 -9.95
N ARG A 45 60.54 11.71 -10.38
CA ARG A 45 59.91 12.91 -9.85
C ARG A 45 58.43 13.01 -10.25
N GLU A 46 58.08 12.70 -11.49
CA GLU A 46 56.73 12.90 -12.02
C GLU A 46 55.81 11.66 -11.88
N TRP A 47 56.36 10.48 -11.55
CA TRP A 47 55.65 9.19 -11.54
C TRP A 47 54.39 9.20 -10.67
N SER A 48 54.48 9.74 -9.45
CA SER A 48 53.33 9.81 -8.55
C SER A 48 52.17 10.64 -9.09
N ARG A 49 52.52 11.75 -9.81
CA ARG A 49 51.54 12.62 -10.43
C ARG A 49 50.86 11.93 -11.63
N TRP A 50 51.62 11.25 -12.45
CA TRP A 50 51.09 10.51 -13.61
C TRP A 50 50.21 9.34 -13.18
N LYS A 51 50.61 8.63 -12.14
CA LYS A 51 49.81 7.54 -11.59
C LYS A 51 48.46 8.04 -11.03
N GLN A 52 48.44 9.11 -10.28
CA GLN A 52 47.20 9.74 -9.79
C GLN A 52 46.31 10.22 -10.95
N GLN A 53 46.88 10.83 -11.96
CA GLN A 53 46.15 11.32 -13.14
C GLN A 53 45.54 10.16 -13.93
N ARG A 54 46.23 9.05 -14.06
CA ARG A 54 45.74 7.85 -14.75
C ARG A 54 44.65 7.14 -13.96
N GLU A 55 44.80 7.03 -12.63
CA GLU A 55 43.77 6.49 -11.75
C GLU A 55 42.49 7.34 -11.78
N LEU A 56 42.62 8.65 -11.80
CA LEU A 56 41.50 9.59 -11.91
C LEU A 56 40.79 9.46 -13.28
N SER A 57 41.56 9.44 -14.40
CA SER A 57 40.97 9.28 -15.73
C SER A 57 40.30 7.90 -15.92
N ALA A 58 40.89 6.83 -15.40
CA ALA A 58 40.28 5.50 -15.40
C ALA A 58 38.97 5.44 -14.60
N LYS A 59 38.92 6.14 -13.44
CA LYS A 59 37.74 6.28 -12.63
C LYS A 59 36.62 7.03 -13.36
N ILE A 60 36.93 8.16 -13.96
CA ILE A 60 35.98 8.95 -14.78
C ILE A 60 35.42 8.12 -15.95
N THR A 61 36.29 7.36 -16.65
CA THR A 61 35.88 6.52 -17.78
C THR A 61 34.92 5.39 -17.32
N ARG A 62 35.23 4.75 -16.18
CA ARG A 62 34.32 3.72 -15.59
C ARG A 62 32.99 4.33 -15.21
N GLU A 63 33.01 5.48 -14.55
CA GLU A 63 31.80 6.18 -14.13
C GLU A 63 30.92 6.58 -15.32
N LYS A 64 31.51 7.06 -16.44
CA LYS A 64 30.77 7.36 -17.66
C LYS A 64 30.15 6.10 -18.28
N SER A 65 30.92 5.00 -18.33
CA SER A 65 30.40 3.74 -18.89
C SER A 65 29.29 3.12 -18.08
N GLU A 66 29.25 3.33 -16.75
CA GLU A 66 28.15 2.90 -15.87
C GLU A 66 26.88 3.71 -16.13
N ILE A 67 27.00 5.03 -16.31
CA ILE A 67 25.88 5.90 -16.67
C ILE A 67 25.31 5.52 -18.03
N GLU A 68 26.17 5.36 -19.05
CA GLU A 68 25.74 4.97 -20.40
C GLU A 68 25.01 3.62 -20.41
N LYS A 69 25.47 2.65 -19.62
CA LYS A 69 24.79 1.36 -19.44
C LYS A 69 23.44 1.51 -18.73
N ALA A 70 23.36 2.36 -17.70
CA ALA A 70 22.12 2.61 -16.98
C ALA A 70 21.07 3.30 -17.88
N VAL A 71 21.48 4.31 -18.66
CA VAL A 71 20.64 5.00 -19.65
C VAL A 71 20.15 4.03 -20.73
N ALA A 72 21.05 3.19 -21.26
CA ALA A 72 20.68 2.18 -22.27
C ALA A 72 19.69 1.12 -21.70
N ALA A 73 19.86 0.71 -20.46
CA ALA A 73 18.99 -0.26 -19.80
C ALA A 73 17.57 0.28 -19.54
N SER A 74 17.43 1.59 -19.31
CA SER A 74 16.13 2.25 -19.08
C SER A 74 15.44 2.74 -20.37
N GLY A 75 16.03 2.50 -21.54
CA GLY A 75 15.53 3.07 -22.79
C GLY A 75 15.64 4.60 -22.86
N GLY A 76 16.42 5.21 -21.98
CA GLY A 76 16.68 6.65 -21.94
C GLY A 76 15.57 7.50 -21.29
N ALA A 77 14.44 6.91 -20.86
CA ALA A 77 13.35 7.62 -20.20
C ALA A 77 13.01 6.98 -18.85
N ILE A 78 12.77 7.81 -17.83
CA ILE A 78 12.35 7.37 -16.49
C ILE A 78 11.12 8.13 -16.05
N LYS A 79 10.23 7.44 -15.32
CA LYS A 79 9.04 8.05 -14.72
C LYS A 79 9.31 8.33 -13.24
N LEU A 80 9.07 9.58 -12.83
CA LEU A 80 9.28 10.02 -11.46
C LEU A 80 7.98 10.52 -10.83
N PRO A 81 7.64 10.12 -9.59
CA PRO A 81 6.51 10.64 -8.84
C PRO A 81 6.81 12.07 -8.35
N LYS A 82 5.77 12.79 -7.86
CA LYS A 82 5.91 14.16 -7.33
C LYS A 82 6.91 14.29 -6.18
N VAL A 83 7.07 13.24 -5.38
CA VAL A 83 8.05 13.14 -4.30
C VAL A 83 8.64 11.75 -4.30
N VAL A 84 9.95 11.62 -4.24
CA VAL A 84 10.67 10.35 -4.24
C VAL A 84 11.78 10.33 -3.18
N ASN A 85 12.01 9.19 -2.53
CA ASN A 85 13.16 9.04 -1.64
C ASN A 85 14.44 8.89 -2.46
N VAL A 86 15.57 9.38 -1.96
CA VAL A 86 16.88 9.26 -2.63
C VAL A 86 17.23 7.80 -2.98
N ARG A 87 16.88 6.85 -2.12
CA ARG A 87 17.04 5.41 -2.36
C ARG A 87 16.22 4.91 -3.55
N ASP A 88 14.93 5.27 -3.59
CA ASP A 88 14.01 4.84 -4.65
C ASP A 88 14.37 5.50 -5.98
N PHE A 89 14.81 6.75 -5.93
CA PHE A 89 15.35 7.45 -7.08
C PHE A 89 16.60 6.73 -7.65
N ALA A 90 17.55 6.36 -6.79
CA ALA A 90 18.73 5.60 -7.18
C ALA A 90 18.38 4.25 -7.83
N ALA A 91 17.38 3.54 -7.30
CA ALA A 91 16.90 2.28 -7.85
C ALA A 91 16.24 2.46 -9.23
N ARG A 92 15.45 3.53 -9.43
CA ARG A 92 14.79 3.85 -10.72
C ARG A 92 15.79 4.23 -11.82
N VAL A 93 16.84 4.96 -11.44
CA VAL A 93 17.94 5.34 -12.35
C VAL A 93 18.94 4.19 -12.55
N ASN A 94 18.82 3.11 -11.77
CA ASN A 94 19.73 1.96 -11.76
C ASN A 94 21.21 2.35 -11.54
N LEU A 95 21.43 3.29 -10.62
CA LEU A 95 22.76 3.76 -10.21
C LEU A 95 22.96 3.59 -8.70
N PRO A 96 24.22 3.47 -8.23
CA PRO A 96 24.51 3.38 -6.79
C PRO A 96 24.04 4.62 -6.03
N ILE A 97 23.46 4.43 -4.84
CA ILE A 97 22.92 5.52 -3.98
C ILE A 97 23.99 6.58 -3.68
N THR A 98 25.23 6.15 -3.43
CA THR A 98 26.36 7.04 -3.17
C THR A 98 26.62 8.01 -4.32
N ARG A 99 26.33 7.60 -5.55
CA ARG A 99 26.45 8.42 -6.74
C ARG A 99 25.38 9.50 -6.78
N ILE A 100 24.13 9.12 -6.52
CA ILE A 100 23.00 10.07 -6.49
C ILE A 100 23.20 11.12 -5.39
N ILE A 101 23.65 10.70 -4.19
CA ILE A 101 23.99 11.63 -3.12
C ILE A 101 25.12 12.59 -3.57
N GLY A 102 26.11 12.08 -4.28
CA GLY A 102 27.19 12.90 -4.82
C GLY A 102 26.71 13.94 -5.84
N GLU A 103 25.78 13.60 -6.74
CA GLU A 103 25.18 14.54 -7.69
C GLU A 103 24.27 15.58 -6.99
N LEU A 104 23.48 15.14 -5.99
CA LEU A 104 22.70 16.06 -5.14
C LEU A 104 23.60 17.07 -4.44
N MET A 105 24.72 16.62 -3.86
CA MET A 105 25.70 17.51 -3.20
C MET A 105 26.37 18.49 -4.18
N LYS A 106 26.66 18.09 -5.41
CA LYS A 106 27.20 18.99 -6.44
C LYS A 106 26.22 20.11 -6.80
N ASN A 107 24.92 19.80 -6.77
CA ASN A 107 23.83 20.76 -6.99
C ASN A 107 23.44 21.53 -5.71
N GLY A 108 24.25 21.43 -4.63
CA GLY A 108 24.04 22.18 -3.38
C GLY A 108 22.99 21.60 -2.44
N ILE A 109 22.50 20.38 -2.70
CA ILE A 109 21.45 19.72 -1.93
C ILE A 109 22.09 18.67 -1.03
N LEU A 110 22.03 18.90 0.29
CA LEU A 110 22.47 17.94 1.30
C LEU A 110 21.31 17.00 1.60
N ALA A 111 21.36 15.79 1.07
CA ALA A 111 20.31 14.80 1.27
C ALA A 111 20.88 13.48 1.80
N SER A 112 20.18 12.88 2.75
CA SER A 112 20.44 11.54 3.26
C SER A 112 19.76 10.46 2.40
N MET A 113 20.12 9.19 2.58
CA MET A 113 19.56 8.06 1.80
C MET A 113 18.03 7.93 1.89
N ASN A 114 17.44 8.34 3.02
CA ASN A 114 16.02 8.23 3.29
C ASN A 114 15.27 9.55 3.11
N GLU A 115 15.95 10.60 2.69
CA GLU A 115 15.37 11.92 2.50
C GLU A 115 14.51 11.96 1.25
N ARG A 116 13.43 12.73 1.31
CA ARG A 116 12.48 12.91 0.20
C ARG A 116 12.92 14.12 -0.61
N ILE A 117 13.03 13.94 -1.91
CA ILE A 117 13.28 15.00 -2.89
C ILE A 117 12.02 15.19 -3.74
N ASP A 118 11.73 16.43 -4.10
CA ASP A 118 10.61 16.76 -4.98
C ASP A 118 10.92 16.40 -6.44
N PHE A 119 9.87 16.40 -7.27
CA PHE A 119 9.97 16.07 -8.68
C PHE A 119 10.95 16.99 -9.43
N GLU A 120 10.95 18.30 -9.12
CA GLU A 120 11.81 19.26 -9.81
C GLU A 120 13.28 18.96 -9.55
N THR A 121 13.65 18.75 -8.29
CA THR A 121 15.00 18.34 -7.88
C THR A 121 15.41 17.02 -8.50
N ALA A 122 14.55 16.00 -8.45
CA ALA A 122 14.82 14.69 -9.01
C ALA A 122 14.97 14.74 -10.54
N SER A 123 14.19 15.60 -11.23
CA SER A 123 14.26 15.79 -12.68
C SER A 123 15.58 16.43 -13.12
N ILE A 124 16.01 17.48 -12.42
CA ILE A 124 17.30 18.15 -12.72
C ILE A 124 18.45 17.13 -12.60
N ILE A 125 18.50 16.36 -11.52
CA ILE A 125 19.55 15.37 -11.30
C ILE A 125 19.50 14.24 -12.37
N ALA A 126 18.29 13.79 -12.74
CA ALA A 126 18.14 12.77 -13.77
C ALA A 126 18.56 13.26 -15.16
N GLU A 127 18.24 14.51 -15.52
CA GLU A 127 18.65 15.16 -16.75
C GLU A 127 20.18 15.34 -16.81
N ASP A 128 20.82 15.75 -15.72
CA ASP A 128 22.27 15.83 -15.58
C ASP A 128 22.96 14.47 -15.78
N LEU A 129 22.28 13.39 -15.42
CA LEU A 129 22.72 12.01 -15.65
C LEU A 129 22.38 11.48 -17.06
N GLY A 130 21.68 12.27 -17.89
CA GLY A 130 21.35 11.95 -19.28
C GLY A 130 20.06 11.15 -19.49
N PHE A 131 19.17 11.11 -18.49
CA PHE A 131 17.84 10.50 -18.61
C PHE A 131 16.80 11.54 -19.06
N LYS A 132 15.84 11.12 -19.87
CA LYS A 132 14.62 11.89 -20.10
C LYS A 132 13.64 11.60 -18.98
N VAL A 133 13.10 12.65 -18.35
CA VAL A 133 12.18 12.52 -17.24
C VAL A 133 10.75 12.74 -17.72
N GLU A 134 9.88 11.81 -17.41
CA GLU A 134 8.44 11.96 -17.57
C GLU A 134 7.82 11.98 -16.16
N PRO A 135 6.90 12.92 -15.87
CA PRO A 135 6.17 12.85 -14.62
C PRO A 135 5.39 11.54 -14.59
N GLU A 136 5.60 10.76 -13.55
CA GLU A 136 4.70 9.66 -13.24
C GLU A 136 3.37 10.32 -12.89
N SER A 137 2.43 10.36 -13.86
CA SER A 137 1.06 10.67 -13.51
C SER A 137 0.74 9.76 -12.32
N GLU A 138 0.14 10.29 -11.28
CA GLU A 138 -0.49 9.49 -10.23
C GLU A 138 -1.58 8.64 -10.92
N SER A 139 -1.16 7.71 -11.75
CA SER A 139 -1.98 6.56 -12.08
C SER A 139 -2.09 5.84 -10.75
N ILE A 140 -3.21 6.05 -10.07
CA ILE A 140 -3.74 5.11 -9.08
C ILE A 140 -3.29 3.76 -9.60
N VAL A 141 -2.51 3.02 -8.80
CA VAL A 141 -1.94 1.73 -9.19
C VAL A 141 -3.11 0.85 -9.60
N VAL A 142 -3.41 0.93 -10.88
CA VAL A 142 -4.42 0.13 -11.51
C VAL A 142 -3.70 -1.17 -11.81
N GLU A 143 -3.91 -2.14 -10.91
CA GLU A 143 -3.37 -3.49 -11.01
C GLU A 143 -3.35 -3.95 -12.47
N SER A 144 -2.20 -4.43 -12.93
CA SER A 144 -1.99 -5.00 -14.27
C SER A 144 -3.01 -6.12 -14.66
N GLY A 145 -3.80 -6.60 -13.69
CA GLY A 145 -4.95 -7.50 -13.94
C GLY A 145 -6.16 -6.83 -14.58
N SER A 146 -6.30 -5.50 -14.50
CA SER A 146 -7.51 -4.79 -14.92
C SER A 146 -7.49 -4.27 -16.37
N GLN A 147 -6.32 -3.98 -16.94
CA GLN A 147 -6.20 -3.70 -18.40
C GLN A 147 -6.57 -4.94 -19.21
N ASN A 148 -6.22 -6.12 -18.70
CA ASN A 148 -6.63 -7.40 -19.28
C ASN A 148 -8.16 -7.64 -19.33
N MET A 149 -8.96 -6.98 -18.49
CA MET A 149 -10.42 -7.16 -18.47
C MET A 149 -11.09 -6.48 -19.67
N GLU A 150 -10.78 -5.22 -19.93
CA GLU A 150 -11.37 -4.45 -21.05
C GLU A 150 -10.97 -5.05 -22.40
N GLU A 151 -9.71 -5.44 -22.55
CA GLU A 151 -9.20 -6.11 -23.76
C GLU A 151 -9.89 -7.46 -23.98
N LYS A 152 -10.04 -8.28 -22.95
CA LYS A 152 -10.73 -9.57 -23.03
C LYS A 152 -12.22 -9.40 -23.33
N LEU A 153 -12.85 -8.42 -22.69
CA LEU A 153 -14.25 -8.13 -22.92
C LEU A 153 -14.48 -7.65 -24.36
N SER A 154 -13.65 -6.72 -24.86
CA SER A 154 -13.75 -6.21 -26.23
C SER A 154 -13.46 -7.29 -27.27
N ALA A 155 -12.46 -8.14 -27.04
CA ALA A 155 -12.15 -9.28 -27.93
C ALA A 155 -13.31 -10.26 -28.00
N LEU A 156 -13.89 -10.63 -26.85
CA LEU A 156 -15.06 -11.52 -26.83
C LEU A 156 -16.30 -10.87 -27.44
N LEU A 157 -16.49 -9.54 -27.31
CA LEU A 157 -17.60 -8.82 -27.90
C LEU A 157 -17.45 -8.63 -29.41
N SER A 158 -16.24 -8.58 -29.95
CA SER A 158 -15.98 -8.49 -31.40
C SER A 158 -16.18 -9.81 -32.13
N GLU A 159 -16.06 -10.95 -31.45
CA GLU A 159 -16.35 -12.27 -32.03
C GLU A 159 -17.84 -12.37 -32.41
N GLY A 160 -18.17 -12.51 -33.71
CA GLY A 160 -19.55 -12.67 -34.21
C GLY A 160 -20.33 -11.37 -34.39
N ALA A 161 -19.65 -10.23 -34.59
CA ALA A 161 -20.30 -8.94 -34.84
C ALA A 161 -20.78 -8.74 -36.28
N GLU A 162 -20.35 -9.57 -37.25
CA GLU A 162 -20.75 -9.44 -38.66
C GLU A 162 -22.23 -9.77 -38.88
N GLY A 163 -23.01 -8.83 -39.40
CA GLY A 163 -24.43 -9.00 -39.73
C GLY A 163 -25.39 -8.98 -38.52
N ALA A 164 -24.95 -8.57 -37.35
CA ALA A 164 -25.79 -8.60 -36.13
C ALA A 164 -26.75 -7.43 -36.05
N VAL A 165 -28.00 -7.71 -35.63
CA VAL A 165 -28.94 -6.66 -35.24
C VAL A 165 -28.55 -6.12 -33.87
N LEU A 166 -27.99 -4.91 -33.84
CA LEU A 166 -27.65 -4.22 -32.60
C LEU A 166 -28.87 -3.52 -32.02
N ALA A 167 -29.11 -3.72 -30.73
CA ALA A 167 -30.15 -3.04 -29.97
C ALA A 167 -29.49 -2.23 -28.82
N GLU A 168 -30.12 -1.14 -28.44
CA GLU A 168 -29.69 -0.33 -27.31
C GLU A 168 -29.92 -1.12 -26.00
N ARG A 169 -28.86 -1.27 -25.20
CA ARG A 169 -28.92 -1.84 -23.85
C ARG A 169 -29.08 -0.76 -22.79
N PRO A 170 -29.63 -1.09 -21.63
CA PRO A 170 -29.63 -0.17 -20.50
C PRO A 170 -28.22 0.35 -20.19
N PRO A 171 -28.06 1.68 -20.00
CA PRO A 171 -26.79 2.24 -19.54
C PRO A 171 -26.47 1.74 -18.12
N VAL A 172 -25.20 1.49 -17.86
CA VAL A 172 -24.68 1.09 -16.57
C VAL A 172 -24.12 2.31 -15.88
N VAL A 173 -24.60 2.61 -14.69
CA VAL A 173 -24.29 3.83 -13.94
C VAL A 173 -23.63 3.45 -12.61
N VAL A 174 -22.44 3.96 -12.34
CA VAL A 174 -21.78 3.80 -11.05
C VAL A 174 -21.94 5.03 -10.19
N VAL A 175 -22.16 4.84 -8.89
CA VAL A 175 -22.30 5.94 -7.93
C VAL A 175 -21.07 6.02 -7.03
N MET A 176 -20.42 7.17 -7.00
CA MET A 176 -19.17 7.41 -6.28
C MET A 176 -19.22 8.71 -5.47
N GLY A 177 -18.29 8.90 -4.56
CA GLY A 177 -18.16 10.07 -3.71
C GLY A 177 -17.78 9.70 -2.28
N HIS A 178 -17.64 10.71 -1.43
CA HIS A 178 -17.23 10.56 -0.03
C HIS A 178 -18.25 9.77 0.81
N VAL A 179 -17.79 9.15 1.90
CA VAL A 179 -18.66 8.62 2.97
C VAL A 179 -19.53 9.76 3.48
N ASP A 180 -20.77 9.48 3.92
CA ASP A 180 -21.72 10.45 4.44
C ASP A 180 -22.24 11.53 3.45
N HIS A 181 -21.80 11.56 2.19
CA HIS A 181 -22.40 12.43 1.16
C HIS A 181 -23.78 11.94 0.70
N GLY A 182 -24.23 10.80 1.21
CA GLY A 182 -25.58 10.28 1.00
C GLY A 182 -25.77 9.47 -0.27
N LYS A 183 -24.73 8.79 -0.77
CA LYS A 183 -24.81 7.87 -1.94
C LYS A 183 -25.91 6.84 -1.79
N THR A 184 -25.87 6.04 -0.71
CA THR A 184 -26.87 5.01 -0.44
C THR A 184 -28.26 5.57 -0.27
N LYS A 185 -28.42 6.74 0.39
CA LYS A 185 -29.73 7.42 0.47
C LYS A 185 -30.24 7.91 -0.88
N LEU A 186 -29.35 8.40 -1.74
CA LEU A 186 -29.68 8.78 -3.11
C LEU A 186 -30.20 7.58 -3.91
N LEU A 187 -29.49 6.44 -3.79
CA LEU A 187 -29.90 5.21 -4.45
C LEU A 187 -31.20 4.65 -3.87
N ASP A 188 -31.44 4.74 -2.58
CA ASP A 188 -32.71 4.40 -1.95
C ASP A 188 -33.86 5.27 -2.45
N ALA A 189 -33.63 6.59 -2.61
CA ALA A 189 -34.62 7.50 -3.18
C ALA A 189 -34.94 7.15 -4.65
N ILE A 190 -33.93 6.73 -5.43
CA ILE A 190 -34.10 6.29 -6.81
C ILE A 190 -34.89 4.97 -6.88
N ARG A 191 -34.66 4.04 -5.95
CA ARG A 191 -35.34 2.73 -5.87
C ARG A 191 -36.72 2.81 -5.22
N ALA A 192 -37.04 3.84 -4.48
CA ALA A 192 -38.14 3.91 -3.51
C ALA A 192 -38.04 2.80 -2.44
N THR A 193 -36.83 2.56 -1.92
CA THR A 193 -36.49 1.54 -0.90
C THR A 193 -35.79 2.18 0.29
N ASN A 194 -35.49 1.37 1.31
CA ASN A 194 -34.78 1.83 2.52
C ASN A 194 -33.68 0.85 2.91
N VAL A 195 -32.73 0.59 2.00
CA VAL A 195 -31.62 -0.36 2.19
C VAL A 195 -30.62 0.18 3.20
N ALA A 196 -30.34 1.49 3.18
CA ALA A 196 -29.38 2.13 4.10
C ALA A 196 -29.68 1.87 5.59
N SER A 197 -30.94 1.72 5.97
CA SER A 197 -31.32 1.43 7.35
C SER A 197 -31.05 -0.03 7.78
N GLY A 198 -30.88 -0.92 6.83
CA GLY A 198 -30.62 -2.35 7.05
C GLY A 198 -29.14 -2.73 7.07
N GLU A 199 -28.27 -1.86 6.58
CA GLU A 199 -26.83 -2.13 6.52
C GLU A 199 -26.15 -1.90 7.89
N ALA A 200 -25.21 -2.78 8.25
CA ALA A 200 -24.45 -2.69 9.48
C ALA A 200 -23.60 -1.40 9.47
N GLY A 201 -23.75 -0.58 10.53
CA GLY A 201 -23.07 0.72 10.60
C GLY A 201 -23.66 1.80 9.71
N GLY A 202 -24.76 1.53 8.95
CA GLY A 202 -25.36 2.50 8.03
C GLY A 202 -24.50 2.83 6.81
N ILE A 203 -23.51 2.01 6.48
CA ILE A 203 -22.57 2.18 5.36
C ILE A 203 -22.65 1.01 4.40
N THR A 204 -22.60 1.29 3.11
CA THR A 204 -22.52 0.25 2.08
C THR A 204 -21.13 -0.39 2.10
N GLN A 205 -21.07 -1.72 2.24
CA GLN A 205 -19.82 -2.49 2.32
C GLN A 205 -19.71 -3.56 1.20
N HIS A 206 -20.77 -3.76 0.42
CA HIS A 206 -20.83 -4.68 -0.72
C HIS A 206 -21.16 -3.94 -2.01
N ILE A 207 -20.78 -4.50 -3.14
CA ILE A 207 -21.20 -3.96 -4.43
C ILE A 207 -22.62 -4.44 -4.73
N GLY A 208 -23.57 -3.52 -4.79
CA GLY A 208 -24.93 -3.78 -5.23
C GLY A 208 -25.12 -3.46 -6.71
N ALA A 209 -25.87 -4.30 -7.44
CA ALA A 209 -26.27 -3.99 -8.82
C ALA A 209 -27.77 -4.19 -9.00
N TYR A 210 -28.46 -3.24 -9.59
CA TYR A 210 -29.93 -3.28 -9.78
C TYR A 210 -30.38 -2.43 -10.96
N GLN A 211 -31.63 -2.61 -11.39
CA GLN A 211 -32.24 -1.82 -12.45
C GLN A 211 -33.41 -0.98 -11.95
N VAL A 212 -33.51 0.21 -12.51
CA VAL A 212 -34.65 1.12 -12.34
C VAL A 212 -35.20 1.48 -13.71
N GLU A 213 -36.50 1.61 -13.81
CA GLU A 213 -37.18 2.04 -15.03
C GLU A 213 -37.62 3.51 -14.90
N LYS A 214 -37.22 4.34 -15.88
CA LYS A 214 -37.63 5.73 -15.98
C LYS A 214 -38.13 6.04 -17.38
N ARG A 215 -39.38 6.48 -17.50
CA ARG A 215 -40.05 6.79 -18.80
C ARG A 215 -39.95 5.65 -19.84
N GLY A 216 -40.07 4.40 -19.40
CA GLY A 216 -39.95 3.22 -20.27
C GLY A 216 -38.52 2.82 -20.64
N ARG A 217 -37.49 3.55 -20.15
CA ARG A 217 -36.07 3.17 -20.32
C ARG A 217 -35.52 2.62 -19.00
N ARG A 218 -34.73 1.55 -19.10
CA ARG A 218 -34.07 0.95 -17.95
C ARG A 218 -32.68 1.55 -17.78
N ILE A 219 -32.29 1.74 -16.52
CA ILE A 219 -30.96 2.17 -16.10
C ILE A 219 -30.45 1.14 -15.09
N THR A 220 -29.23 0.66 -15.27
CA THR A 220 -28.59 -0.27 -14.32
C THR A 220 -27.66 0.52 -13.44
N PHE A 221 -27.88 0.47 -12.13
CA PHE A 221 -27.00 1.10 -11.13
C PHE A 221 -26.06 0.09 -10.51
N ILE A 222 -24.82 0.51 -10.30
CA ILE A 222 -23.82 -0.16 -9.48
C ILE A 222 -23.53 0.71 -8.27
N ASP A 223 -23.91 0.22 -7.10
CA ASP A 223 -23.59 0.84 -5.83
C ASP A 223 -22.22 0.42 -5.35
N THR A 224 -21.35 1.38 -5.01
CA THR A 224 -20.00 1.10 -4.55
C THR A 224 -19.76 1.66 -3.15
N PRO A 225 -19.04 0.93 -2.26
CA PRO A 225 -18.69 1.44 -0.95
C PRO A 225 -17.89 2.74 -1.04
N GLY A 226 -18.20 3.71 -0.15
CA GLY A 226 -17.54 5.01 -0.14
C GLY A 226 -16.17 5.03 0.54
N HIS A 227 -15.90 4.08 1.41
CA HIS A 227 -14.72 4.04 2.24
C HIS A 227 -13.43 3.78 1.44
N GLU A 228 -12.32 4.39 1.86
CA GLU A 228 -10.98 4.24 1.25
C GLU A 228 -10.55 2.76 1.11
N ALA A 229 -10.82 1.92 2.10
CA ALA A 229 -10.53 0.48 2.06
C ALA A 229 -11.06 -0.22 0.79
N PHE A 230 -12.12 0.30 0.16
CA PHE A 230 -12.78 -0.28 -1.00
C PHE A 230 -12.40 0.38 -2.34
N MET A 231 -11.20 1.00 -2.43
CA MET A 231 -10.71 1.67 -3.64
C MET A 231 -10.76 0.72 -4.87
N THR A 232 -10.31 -0.51 -4.72
CA THR A 232 -10.32 -1.53 -5.80
C THR A 232 -11.74 -1.80 -6.32
N MET A 233 -12.74 -1.85 -5.42
CA MET A 233 -14.15 -2.02 -5.79
C MET A 233 -14.67 -0.82 -6.60
N ARG A 234 -14.34 0.41 -6.20
CA ARG A 234 -14.72 1.64 -6.94
C ARG A 234 -14.08 1.67 -8.32
N SER A 235 -12.78 1.37 -8.43
CA SER A 235 -12.07 1.33 -9.70
C SER A 235 -12.69 0.32 -10.68
N ARG A 236 -13.04 -0.88 -10.20
CA ARG A 236 -13.73 -1.89 -11.03
C ARG A 236 -15.13 -1.45 -11.43
N GLY A 237 -15.91 -0.86 -10.51
CA GLY A 237 -17.23 -0.30 -10.80
C GLY A 237 -17.18 0.75 -11.91
N ALA A 238 -16.20 1.68 -11.87
CA ALA A 238 -16.01 2.69 -12.90
C ALA A 238 -15.74 2.10 -14.29
N ARG A 239 -14.89 1.06 -14.38
CA ARG A 239 -14.52 0.44 -15.65
C ARG A 239 -15.65 -0.33 -16.34
N ILE A 240 -16.62 -0.82 -15.56
CA ILE A 240 -17.78 -1.53 -16.08
C ILE A 240 -18.89 -0.54 -16.47
N ALA A 241 -18.86 0.68 -15.93
CA ALA A 241 -19.90 1.68 -16.09
C ALA A 241 -19.78 2.48 -17.40
N ASP A 242 -20.93 2.88 -17.93
CA ASP A 242 -21.05 3.79 -19.08
C ASP A 242 -21.09 5.26 -18.65
N VAL A 243 -21.65 5.53 -17.46
CA VAL A 243 -21.77 6.85 -16.84
C VAL A 243 -21.45 6.75 -15.35
N ALA A 244 -20.80 7.76 -14.79
CA ALA A 244 -20.59 7.86 -13.36
C ALA A 244 -21.41 9.00 -12.75
N ILE A 245 -21.82 8.83 -11.48
CA ILE A 245 -22.40 9.91 -10.67
C ILE A 245 -21.40 10.21 -9.56
N LEU A 246 -20.87 11.43 -9.55
CA LEU A 246 -20.06 11.95 -8.46
C LEU A 246 -20.96 12.68 -7.46
N VAL A 247 -21.20 12.07 -6.29
CA VAL A 247 -22.07 12.65 -5.25
C VAL A 247 -21.22 13.50 -4.31
N VAL A 248 -21.59 14.78 -4.21
CA VAL A 248 -20.96 15.73 -3.30
C VAL A 248 -22.03 16.37 -2.43
N ALA A 249 -21.82 16.41 -1.12
CA ALA A 249 -22.78 17.04 -0.21
C ALA A 249 -22.58 18.56 -0.19
N ALA A 250 -23.67 19.33 -0.31
CA ALA A 250 -23.65 20.78 -0.38
C ALA A 250 -23.23 21.45 0.95
N ASP A 251 -23.46 20.78 2.07
CA ASP A 251 -23.10 21.20 3.42
C ASP A 251 -21.60 20.98 3.73
N ASP A 252 -20.99 19.95 3.15
CA ASP A 252 -19.63 19.51 3.48
C ASP A 252 -18.61 19.94 2.40
N GLY A 253 -19.00 19.94 1.14
CA GLY A 253 -18.13 20.29 0.01
C GLY A 253 -17.27 19.13 -0.48
N VAL A 254 -16.15 19.44 -1.13
CA VAL A 254 -15.25 18.45 -1.72
C VAL A 254 -14.30 17.91 -0.65
N GLN A 255 -14.37 16.60 -0.42
CA GLN A 255 -13.58 15.85 0.56
C GLN A 255 -12.47 15.02 -0.12
N PRO A 256 -11.45 14.52 0.60
CA PRO A 256 -10.36 13.73 0.01
C PRO A 256 -10.86 12.54 -0.80
N GLN A 257 -11.86 11.79 -0.32
CA GLN A 257 -12.43 10.65 -1.04
C GLN A 257 -13.24 11.07 -2.27
N THR A 258 -13.73 12.32 -2.33
CA THR A 258 -14.34 12.88 -3.54
C THR A 258 -13.30 13.07 -4.63
N LEU A 259 -12.11 13.55 -4.26
CA LEU A 259 -10.98 13.69 -5.19
C LEU A 259 -10.46 12.34 -5.68
N GLU A 260 -10.39 11.36 -4.78
CA GLU A 260 -10.06 9.98 -5.14
C GLU A 260 -11.07 9.41 -6.15
N ALA A 261 -12.37 9.58 -5.88
CA ALA A 261 -13.43 9.13 -6.79
C ALA A 261 -13.34 9.81 -8.15
N LEU A 262 -13.06 11.11 -8.18
CA LEU A 262 -12.84 11.87 -9.42
C LEU A 262 -11.65 11.31 -10.21
N GLY A 263 -10.52 11.06 -9.56
CA GLY A 263 -9.35 10.46 -10.20
C GLY A 263 -9.62 9.08 -10.80
N ILE A 264 -10.44 8.24 -10.12
CA ILE A 264 -10.91 6.95 -10.65
C ILE A 264 -11.75 7.12 -11.91
N ILE A 265 -12.71 8.06 -11.89
CA ILE A 265 -13.59 8.36 -13.04
C ILE A 265 -12.77 8.84 -14.24
N GLU A 266 -11.83 9.76 -14.02
CA GLU A 266 -10.93 10.28 -15.05
C GLU A 266 -10.02 9.20 -15.63
N ALA A 267 -9.44 8.35 -14.77
CA ALA A 267 -8.59 7.23 -15.19
C ALA A 267 -9.36 6.20 -16.04
N ALA A 268 -10.63 5.95 -15.70
CA ALA A 268 -11.52 5.09 -16.46
C ALA A 268 -12.10 5.77 -17.71
N LYS A 269 -11.90 7.07 -17.91
CA LYS A 269 -12.43 7.86 -19.02
C LYS A 269 -13.95 7.74 -19.18
N VAL A 270 -14.67 7.64 -18.06
CA VAL A 270 -16.13 7.50 -18.04
C VAL A 270 -16.75 8.90 -17.94
N PRO A 271 -17.74 9.25 -18.80
CA PRO A 271 -18.48 10.50 -18.65
C PRO A 271 -19.26 10.49 -17.33
N PHE A 272 -19.39 11.65 -16.70
CA PHE A 272 -20.01 11.73 -15.38
C PHE A 272 -20.90 12.95 -15.18
N VAL A 273 -21.77 12.83 -14.19
CA VAL A 273 -22.66 13.87 -13.70
C VAL A 273 -22.33 14.15 -12.24
N VAL A 274 -22.28 15.40 -11.83
CA VAL A 274 -22.12 15.78 -10.42
C VAL A 274 -23.50 15.93 -9.79
N ALA A 275 -23.80 15.08 -8.80
CA ALA A 275 -25.01 15.21 -7.98
C ALA A 275 -24.65 15.97 -6.69
N VAL A 276 -25.06 17.25 -6.59
CA VAL A 276 -24.87 18.05 -5.38
C VAL A 276 -26.01 17.76 -4.43
N ASN A 277 -25.75 16.89 -3.45
CA ASN A 277 -26.77 16.36 -2.53
C ASN A 277 -26.91 17.20 -1.26
N LYS A 278 -27.97 16.92 -0.49
CA LYS A 278 -28.32 17.56 0.78
C LYS A 278 -28.67 19.06 0.65
N ILE A 279 -29.28 19.45 -0.46
CA ILE A 279 -29.75 20.84 -0.65
C ILE A 279 -30.89 21.24 0.28
N ASP A 280 -31.41 20.29 1.06
CA ASP A 280 -32.42 20.51 2.12
C ASP A 280 -31.83 21.11 3.39
N LYS A 281 -30.52 21.11 3.57
CA LYS A 281 -29.86 21.69 4.73
C LYS A 281 -29.72 23.20 4.63
N SER A 282 -29.78 23.91 5.77
CA SER A 282 -29.68 25.37 5.85
C SER A 282 -28.29 25.91 5.50
N ASP A 283 -27.26 25.10 5.66
CA ASP A 283 -25.85 25.39 5.38
C ASP A 283 -25.37 24.88 4.01
N ALA A 284 -26.32 24.46 3.15
CA ALA A 284 -26.05 24.02 1.79
C ALA A 284 -25.53 25.16 0.90
N ASP A 285 -24.31 25.02 0.35
CA ASP A 285 -23.71 25.97 -0.58
C ASP A 285 -23.26 25.27 -1.88
N ILE A 286 -24.13 25.33 -2.90
CA ILE A 286 -23.88 24.72 -4.21
C ILE A 286 -22.71 25.41 -4.92
N GLU A 287 -22.63 26.75 -4.80
CA GLU A 287 -21.60 27.52 -5.48
C GLU A 287 -20.22 27.28 -4.90
N ARG A 288 -20.11 26.95 -3.60
CA ARG A 288 -18.88 26.49 -2.97
C ARG A 288 -18.40 25.18 -3.60
N VAL A 289 -19.30 24.21 -3.78
CA VAL A 289 -18.98 22.91 -4.41
C VAL A 289 -18.49 23.10 -5.84
N LYS A 290 -19.17 23.95 -6.63
CA LYS A 290 -18.76 24.27 -8.01
C LYS A 290 -17.36 24.88 -8.06
N ARG A 291 -17.06 25.87 -7.18
CA ARG A 291 -15.72 26.49 -7.09
C ARG A 291 -14.64 25.48 -6.76
N GLN A 292 -14.85 24.64 -5.74
CA GLN A 292 -13.89 23.63 -5.31
C GLN A 292 -13.60 22.58 -6.41
N LEU A 293 -14.61 22.19 -7.18
CA LEU A 293 -14.44 21.26 -8.31
C LEU A 293 -13.79 21.96 -9.52
N ALA A 294 -14.09 23.24 -9.77
CA ALA A 294 -13.45 24.02 -10.83
C ALA A 294 -11.93 24.14 -10.60
N GLU A 295 -11.46 24.27 -9.36
CA GLU A 295 -10.05 24.24 -9.00
C GLU A 295 -9.35 22.92 -9.40
N ARG A 296 -10.12 21.88 -9.68
CA ARG A 296 -9.68 20.55 -10.13
C ARG A 296 -10.01 20.28 -11.60
N ASN A 297 -10.20 21.33 -12.41
CA ASN A 297 -10.57 21.27 -13.82
C ASN A 297 -11.95 20.66 -14.12
N VAL A 298 -12.82 20.51 -13.11
CA VAL A 298 -14.21 20.06 -13.25
C VAL A 298 -15.12 21.28 -13.27
N GLN A 299 -15.28 21.87 -14.45
CA GLN A 299 -16.09 23.09 -14.63
C GLN A 299 -17.53 22.75 -14.98
N ALA A 300 -18.44 23.38 -14.26
CA ALA A 300 -19.89 23.21 -14.46
C ALA A 300 -20.35 23.75 -15.80
N GLU A 301 -21.39 23.14 -16.39
CA GLU A 301 -21.96 23.51 -17.67
C GLU A 301 -22.48 24.96 -17.67
N ASP A 302 -23.14 25.41 -16.59
CA ASP A 302 -23.62 26.78 -16.40
C ASP A 302 -22.49 27.82 -16.26
N TRP A 303 -21.26 27.40 -16.01
CA TRP A 303 -20.05 28.23 -16.03
C TRP A 303 -19.23 28.08 -17.32
N GLY A 304 -19.83 27.50 -18.37
CA GLY A 304 -19.18 27.28 -19.67
C GLY A 304 -18.33 26.02 -19.76
N GLY A 305 -18.43 25.15 -18.78
CA GLY A 305 -17.80 23.82 -18.80
C GLY A 305 -18.58 22.77 -19.57
N LYS A 306 -18.26 21.49 -19.36
CA LYS A 306 -18.91 20.37 -20.07
C LYS A 306 -19.59 19.37 -19.11
N ILE A 307 -19.51 19.61 -17.80
CA ILE A 307 -19.95 18.64 -16.80
C ILE A 307 -21.26 19.13 -16.19
N PRO A 308 -22.34 18.33 -16.29
CA PRO A 308 -23.62 18.73 -15.71
C PRO A 308 -23.59 18.59 -14.18
N PHE A 309 -24.11 19.59 -13.49
CA PHE A 309 -24.30 19.62 -12.04
C PHE A 309 -25.79 19.62 -11.74
N VAL A 310 -26.25 18.63 -10.99
CA VAL A 310 -27.66 18.51 -10.61
C VAL A 310 -27.79 18.62 -9.09
N PRO A 311 -28.39 19.71 -8.57
CA PRO A 311 -28.67 19.82 -7.15
C PRO A 311 -29.85 18.93 -6.76
N VAL A 312 -29.63 18.05 -5.74
CA VAL A 312 -30.63 17.06 -5.32
C VAL A 312 -30.78 17.02 -3.80
N SER A 313 -31.94 16.60 -3.32
CA SER A 313 -32.13 16.14 -1.94
C SER A 313 -32.58 14.68 -1.95
N ALA A 314 -31.68 13.79 -1.59
CA ALA A 314 -32.01 12.37 -1.43
C ALA A 314 -33.02 12.14 -0.30
N LYS A 315 -33.05 13.00 0.73
CA LYS A 315 -33.96 12.94 1.85
C LYS A 315 -35.40 13.30 1.47
N ASP A 316 -35.55 14.39 0.75
CA ASP A 316 -36.87 14.94 0.35
C ASP A 316 -37.33 14.42 -1.02
N GLY A 317 -36.50 13.69 -1.75
CA GLY A 317 -36.77 13.22 -3.11
C GLY A 317 -36.76 14.32 -4.17
N LYS A 318 -36.17 15.51 -3.86
CA LYS A 318 -36.15 16.62 -4.79
C LYS A 318 -35.15 16.42 -5.92
N ASN A 319 -35.56 16.72 -7.15
CA ASN A 319 -34.76 16.70 -8.38
C ASN A 319 -34.15 15.31 -8.74
N ILE A 320 -34.62 14.22 -8.12
CA ILE A 320 -34.17 12.85 -8.48
C ILE A 320 -34.51 12.54 -9.93
N ASP A 321 -35.72 12.95 -10.39
CA ASP A 321 -36.13 12.76 -11.78
C ASP A 321 -35.25 13.54 -12.76
N ALA A 322 -34.86 14.77 -12.43
CA ALA A 322 -33.93 15.55 -13.22
C ALA A 322 -32.53 14.93 -13.32
N LEU A 323 -32.06 14.32 -12.23
CA LEU A 323 -30.80 13.56 -12.22
C LEU A 323 -30.87 12.35 -13.17
N LEU A 324 -31.95 11.58 -13.12
CA LEU A 324 -32.15 10.42 -14.00
C LEU A 324 -32.24 10.81 -15.48
N GLU A 325 -32.90 11.94 -15.79
CA GLU A 325 -32.96 12.50 -17.15
C GLU A 325 -31.58 12.95 -17.64
N MET A 326 -30.79 13.60 -16.79
CA MET A 326 -29.42 14.02 -17.13
C MET A 326 -28.52 12.82 -17.39
N ILE A 327 -28.64 11.74 -16.58
CA ILE A 327 -27.89 10.49 -16.78
C ILE A 327 -28.23 9.89 -18.15
N LEU A 328 -29.53 9.81 -18.52
CA LEU A 328 -29.94 9.31 -19.83
C LEU A 328 -29.43 10.19 -20.97
N LEU A 329 -29.41 11.50 -20.79
CA LEU A 329 -28.86 12.44 -21.78
C LEU A 329 -27.36 12.21 -22.01
N VAL A 330 -26.58 12.10 -20.92
CA VAL A 330 -25.14 11.81 -21.01
C VAL A 330 -24.88 10.44 -21.63
N ALA A 331 -25.72 9.45 -21.34
CA ALA A 331 -25.64 8.12 -21.94
C ALA A 331 -25.93 8.17 -23.45
N ASP A 332 -26.93 8.96 -23.88
CA ASP A 332 -27.29 9.13 -25.28
C ASP A 332 -26.20 9.83 -26.10
N LEU A 333 -25.40 10.73 -25.50
CA LEU A 333 -24.22 11.31 -26.16
C LEU A 333 -23.14 10.26 -26.50
N ASN A 334 -23.16 9.11 -25.83
CA ASN A 334 -22.24 7.99 -26.03
C ASN A 334 -22.97 6.72 -26.53
N LYS A 335 -24.02 6.90 -27.32
CA LYS A 335 -24.93 5.82 -27.75
C LYS A 335 -24.21 4.65 -28.44
N ASP A 336 -23.15 4.92 -29.16
CA ASP A 336 -22.38 3.88 -29.85
C ASP A 336 -21.86 2.79 -28.89
N LYS A 337 -21.51 3.15 -27.66
CA LYS A 337 -21.06 2.22 -26.62
C LYS A 337 -22.19 1.41 -25.99
N LEU A 338 -23.44 1.87 -26.14
CA LEU A 338 -24.63 1.21 -25.59
C LEU A 338 -25.23 0.17 -26.53
N MET A 339 -24.73 0.04 -27.76
CA MET A 339 -25.25 -0.91 -28.72
C MET A 339 -24.76 -2.34 -28.42
N ALA A 340 -25.64 -3.27 -28.25
CA ALA A 340 -25.33 -4.66 -27.96
C ALA A 340 -26.16 -5.63 -28.82
N ASN A 341 -25.56 -6.77 -29.18
CA ASN A 341 -26.26 -7.86 -29.85
C ASN A 341 -26.84 -8.80 -28.80
N ALA A 342 -28.16 -8.78 -28.60
CA ALA A 342 -28.85 -9.66 -27.67
C ALA A 342 -28.96 -11.11 -28.15
N ALA A 343 -28.86 -11.36 -29.45
CA ALA A 343 -29.04 -12.69 -30.04
C ALA A 343 -27.80 -13.59 -29.93
N ARG A 344 -26.62 -12.99 -29.65
CA ARG A 344 -25.36 -13.73 -29.47
C ARG A 344 -25.34 -14.51 -28.16
N ARG A 345 -24.32 -15.35 -27.99
CA ARG A 345 -24.01 -16.01 -26.72
C ARG A 345 -23.57 -14.98 -25.68
N ALA A 346 -23.97 -15.23 -24.43
CA ALA A 346 -23.75 -14.28 -23.36
C ALA A 346 -22.25 -14.11 -23.02
N VAL A 347 -21.88 -12.84 -22.82
CA VAL A 347 -20.62 -12.41 -22.20
C VAL A 347 -21.01 -11.50 -21.04
N ALA A 348 -20.46 -11.77 -19.88
CA ALA A 348 -20.79 -11.06 -18.65
C ALA A 348 -19.53 -10.79 -17.81
N THR A 349 -19.56 -9.73 -17.01
CA THR A 349 -18.49 -9.40 -16.06
C THR A 349 -18.93 -9.72 -14.64
N VAL A 350 -18.05 -10.30 -13.84
CA VAL A 350 -18.28 -10.57 -12.42
C VAL A 350 -18.17 -9.28 -11.62
N VAL A 351 -19.27 -8.89 -11.01
CA VAL A 351 -19.37 -7.69 -10.15
C VAL A 351 -19.02 -8.05 -8.69
N GLU A 352 -19.51 -9.19 -8.21
CA GLU A 352 -19.28 -9.71 -6.87
C GLU A 352 -19.33 -11.23 -6.84
N ALA A 353 -18.60 -11.87 -5.92
CA ALA A 353 -18.64 -13.33 -5.76
C ALA A 353 -18.53 -13.71 -4.28
N HIS A 354 -19.28 -14.74 -3.89
CA HIS A 354 -19.29 -15.29 -2.55
C HIS A 354 -19.63 -16.78 -2.54
N VAL A 355 -19.52 -17.39 -1.36
CA VAL A 355 -19.92 -18.77 -1.14
C VAL A 355 -21.13 -18.79 -0.23
N ASP A 356 -22.31 -19.09 -0.78
CA ASP A 356 -23.54 -19.26 -0.03
C ASP A 356 -23.61 -20.67 0.58
N LYS A 357 -24.23 -20.80 1.78
CA LYS A 357 -24.34 -22.09 2.48
C LYS A 357 -25.21 -23.12 1.74
N ASN A 358 -26.26 -22.65 1.09
CA ASN A 358 -27.27 -23.51 0.48
C ASN A 358 -27.06 -23.62 -1.04
N GLU A 359 -26.63 -22.51 -1.67
CA GLU A 359 -26.49 -22.39 -3.12
C GLU A 359 -25.07 -22.71 -3.61
N GLY A 360 -24.08 -22.77 -2.68
CA GLY A 360 -22.67 -22.97 -3.00
C GLY A 360 -22.01 -21.70 -3.55
N PRO A 361 -21.02 -21.80 -4.46
CA PRO A 361 -20.43 -20.65 -5.10
C PRO A 361 -21.43 -19.88 -5.95
N VAL A 362 -21.55 -18.59 -5.73
CA VAL A 362 -22.49 -17.66 -6.36
C VAL A 362 -21.74 -16.44 -6.83
N ALA A 363 -22.15 -15.87 -7.95
CA ALA A 363 -21.62 -14.60 -8.43
C ALA A 363 -22.74 -13.66 -8.88
N THR A 364 -22.64 -12.39 -8.56
CA THR A 364 -23.39 -11.32 -9.18
C THR A 364 -22.65 -10.90 -10.44
N ILE A 365 -23.30 -11.03 -11.58
CA ILE A 365 -22.72 -10.71 -12.88
C ILE A 365 -23.55 -9.65 -13.60
N LEU A 366 -22.88 -8.87 -14.42
CA LEU A 366 -23.52 -7.92 -15.33
C LEU A 366 -23.34 -8.40 -16.77
N ILE A 367 -24.45 -8.57 -17.49
CA ILE A 367 -24.43 -9.03 -18.88
C ILE A 367 -23.95 -7.87 -19.77
N ALA A 368 -22.78 -8.01 -20.39
CA ALA A 368 -22.24 -7.00 -21.30
C ALA A 368 -22.77 -7.15 -22.73
N GLY A 369 -22.99 -8.39 -23.20
CA GLY A 369 -23.54 -8.69 -24.49
C GLY A 369 -24.10 -10.10 -24.55
N GLY A 370 -24.99 -10.35 -25.50
CA GLY A 370 -25.72 -11.64 -25.61
C GLY A 370 -26.81 -11.81 -24.54
N THR A 371 -27.50 -12.89 -24.60
CA THR A 371 -28.51 -13.26 -23.60
C THR A 371 -28.10 -14.55 -22.90
N MET A 372 -27.94 -14.49 -21.57
CA MET A 372 -27.65 -15.67 -20.75
C MET A 372 -28.93 -16.42 -20.41
N ARG A 373 -28.87 -17.74 -20.51
CA ARG A 373 -30.03 -18.61 -20.27
C ARG A 373 -29.71 -19.69 -19.25
N VAL A 374 -30.75 -20.20 -18.60
CA VAL A 374 -30.62 -21.37 -17.74
C VAL A 374 -30.11 -22.54 -18.56
N ASN A 375 -29.21 -23.34 -18.02
CA ASN A 375 -28.44 -24.44 -18.61
C ASN A 375 -27.24 -24.02 -19.49
N ASP A 376 -26.97 -22.75 -19.72
CA ASP A 376 -25.76 -22.31 -20.41
C ASP A 376 -24.50 -22.81 -19.67
N ILE A 377 -23.51 -23.21 -20.45
CA ILE A 377 -22.20 -23.61 -19.94
C ILE A 377 -21.35 -22.37 -19.77
N LEU A 378 -20.65 -22.28 -18.63
CA LEU A 378 -19.90 -21.11 -18.23
C LEU A 378 -18.40 -21.38 -18.32
N ALA A 379 -17.69 -20.52 -19.01
CA ALA A 379 -16.22 -20.53 -19.09
C ALA A 379 -15.63 -19.19 -18.68
N ILE A 380 -14.46 -19.24 -18.02
CA ILE A 380 -13.61 -18.11 -17.71
C ILE A 380 -12.19 -18.49 -18.20
N ASN A 381 -11.58 -17.66 -19.05
CA ASN A 381 -10.24 -17.91 -19.58
C ASN A 381 -10.03 -19.34 -20.10
N GLN A 382 -10.98 -19.88 -20.88
CA GLN A 382 -10.98 -21.24 -21.43
C GLN A 382 -11.09 -22.36 -20.39
N THR A 383 -11.34 -22.05 -19.12
CA THR A 383 -11.61 -23.03 -18.07
C THR A 383 -13.11 -23.18 -17.83
N LEU A 384 -13.60 -24.40 -17.69
CA LEU A 384 -15.01 -24.70 -17.46
C LEU A 384 -15.40 -24.42 -16.00
N TYR A 385 -16.13 -23.33 -15.74
CA TYR A 385 -16.54 -22.91 -14.38
C TYR A 385 -17.87 -23.48 -13.90
N GLY A 386 -18.67 -24.06 -14.76
CA GLY A 386 -19.93 -24.66 -14.36
C GLY A 386 -21.02 -24.56 -15.42
N ARG A 387 -22.27 -24.65 -14.94
CA ARG A 387 -23.47 -24.49 -15.74
C ARG A 387 -24.50 -23.68 -14.97
N VAL A 388 -25.19 -22.77 -15.64
CA VAL A 388 -26.27 -21.98 -15.05
C VAL A 388 -27.38 -22.92 -14.56
N ARG A 389 -27.51 -23.11 -13.25
CA ARG A 389 -28.61 -23.85 -12.62
C ARG A 389 -29.83 -22.97 -12.44
N ALA A 390 -29.61 -21.75 -11.99
CA ALA A 390 -30.64 -20.73 -11.80
C ALA A 390 -30.03 -19.35 -11.88
N MET A 391 -30.84 -18.38 -12.23
CA MET A 391 -30.50 -16.95 -12.13
C MET A 391 -31.58 -16.25 -11.33
N ARG A 392 -31.15 -15.28 -10.48
CA ARG A 392 -32.08 -14.39 -9.76
C ARG A 392 -31.79 -12.93 -10.14
N ASP A 393 -32.83 -12.15 -10.29
CA ASP A 393 -32.71 -10.71 -10.43
C ASP A 393 -32.32 -10.06 -9.07
N TRP A 394 -32.15 -8.75 -9.06
CA TRP A 394 -31.83 -7.95 -7.87
C TRP A 394 -32.93 -7.96 -6.78
N ASN A 395 -34.16 -8.38 -7.13
CA ASN A 395 -35.27 -8.58 -6.19
C ASN A 395 -35.35 -10.02 -5.67
N GLY A 396 -34.39 -10.88 -6.04
CA GLY A 396 -34.34 -12.29 -5.67
C GLY A 396 -35.30 -13.19 -6.48
N LYS A 397 -36.01 -12.66 -7.49
CA LYS A 397 -36.95 -13.41 -8.34
C LYS A 397 -36.16 -14.25 -9.35
N LEU A 398 -36.60 -15.50 -9.55
CA LEU A 398 -36.04 -16.39 -10.56
C LEU A 398 -36.32 -15.88 -11.96
N VAL A 399 -35.27 -15.79 -12.78
CA VAL A 399 -35.36 -15.42 -14.21
C VAL A 399 -34.79 -16.53 -15.08
N LYS A 400 -35.40 -16.75 -16.25
CA LYS A 400 -34.96 -17.79 -17.21
C LYS A 400 -33.91 -17.24 -18.18
N GLU A 401 -33.98 -15.94 -18.49
CA GLU A 401 -33.13 -15.26 -19.45
C GLU A 401 -32.65 -13.91 -18.85
N ALA A 402 -31.44 -13.54 -19.16
CA ALA A 402 -30.83 -12.26 -18.76
C ALA A 402 -30.26 -11.58 -20.01
N PRO A 403 -30.90 -10.48 -20.51
CA PRO A 403 -30.44 -9.70 -21.66
C PRO A 403 -29.28 -8.78 -21.30
N PRO A 404 -28.62 -8.11 -22.28
CA PRO A 404 -27.55 -7.14 -22.05
C PRO A 404 -27.97 -6.01 -21.09
N GLY A 405 -27.03 -5.58 -20.25
CA GLY A 405 -27.23 -4.55 -19.24
C GLY A 405 -27.97 -5.03 -17.98
N MET A 406 -28.43 -6.27 -17.92
CA MET A 406 -29.14 -6.82 -16.76
C MET A 406 -28.16 -7.41 -15.74
N PRO A 407 -28.18 -6.96 -14.47
CA PRO A 407 -27.45 -7.61 -13.39
C PRO A 407 -28.22 -8.84 -12.90
N VAL A 408 -27.55 -9.97 -12.71
CA VAL A 408 -28.17 -11.20 -12.19
C VAL A 408 -27.25 -11.93 -11.22
N LYS A 409 -27.84 -12.53 -10.19
CA LYS A 409 -27.20 -13.49 -9.30
C LYS A 409 -27.21 -14.86 -9.96
N LEU A 410 -26.01 -15.39 -10.21
CA LEU A 410 -25.79 -16.63 -10.93
C LEU A 410 -25.52 -17.77 -9.96
N ILE A 411 -26.24 -18.87 -10.11
CA ILE A 411 -26.15 -20.08 -9.28
C ILE A 411 -25.77 -21.27 -10.18
N GLY A 412 -24.83 -22.09 -9.74
CA GLY A 412 -24.37 -23.28 -10.47
C GLY A 412 -22.91 -23.28 -10.86
N LEU A 413 -22.15 -22.34 -10.29
CA LEU A 413 -20.69 -22.28 -10.38
C LEU A 413 -20.06 -23.43 -9.57
N LYS A 414 -18.92 -23.94 -10.00
CA LYS A 414 -18.13 -24.94 -9.27
C LYS A 414 -17.15 -24.30 -8.27
N ALA A 415 -16.74 -23.05 -8.53
CA ALA A 415 -15.89 -22.24 -7.64
C ALA A 415 -16.35 -20.79 -7.75
N ALA A 416 -16.07 -19.98 -6.72
CA ALA A 416 -16.28 -18.54 -6.77
C ALA A 416 -15.27 -17.93 -7.75
N PRO A 417 -15.73 -17.19 -8.79
CA PRO A 417 -14.85 -16.49 -9.71
C PRO A 417 -14.23 -15.27 -9.04
N THR A 418 -13.21 -14.69 -9.67
CA THR A 418 -12.65 -13.43 -9.22
C THR A 418 -13.54 -12.27 -9.66
N VAL A 419 -13.65 -11.24 -8.83
CA VAL A 419 -14.34 -10.01 -9.22
C VAL A 419 -13.59 -9.34 -10.38
N GLY A 420 -14.30 -9.00 -11.44
CA GLY A 420 -13.74 -8.50 -12.70
C GLY A 420 -13.45 -9.59 -13.75
N ASP A 421 -13.59 -10.88 -13.42
CA ASP A 421 -13.49 -11.93 -14.43
C ASP A 421 -14.59 -11.78 -15.49
N VAL A 422 -14.24 -12.13 -16.74
CA VAL A 422 -15.19 -12.17 -17.85
C VAL A 422 -15.68 -13.60 -18.04
N ILE A 423 -16.97 -13.81 -17.79
CA ILE A 423 -17.66 -15.07 -18.02
C ILE A 423 -18.20 -15.08 -19.45
N SER A 424 -17.93 -16.14 -20.19
CA SER A 424 -18.48 -16.34 -21.54
C SER A 424 -19.23 -17.67 -21.64
N VAL A 425 -20.19 -17.72 -22.55
CA VAL A 425 -20.87 -18.96 -22.96
C VAL A 425 -20.18 -19.46 -24.23
N PRO A 426 -19.35 -20.51 -24.17
CA PRO A 426 -18.55 -20.98 -25.29
C PRO A 426 -19.41 -21.63 -26.40
N ALA A 427 -18.89 -21.59 -27.62
CA ALA A 427 -19.53 -22.26 -28.76
C ALA A 427 -19.41 -23.77 -28.69
N ASP A 428 -18.24 -24.26 -28.35
CA ASP A 428 -17.94 -25.68 -28.15
C ASP A 428 -17.24 -25.87 -26.79
N THR A 429 -17.49 -27.01 -26.19
CA THR A 429 -16.87 -27.40 -24.92
C THR A 429 -15.66 -28.30 -25.11
N LYS A 430 -15.37 -28.69 -26.38
CA LYS A 430 -14.20 -29.50 -26.72
C LYS A 430 -12.95 -28.61 -26.63
N GLY A 431 -12.02 -28.98 -25.76
CA GLY A 431 -10.76 -28.21 -25.55
C GLY A 431 -10.79 -27.28 -24.35
N LEU A 432 -11.92 -27.15 -23.65
CA LEU A 432 -11.92 -26.40 -22.38
C LEU A 432 -11.26 -27.20 -21.26
N GLU A 433 -10.36 -26.55 -20.54
CA GLU A 433 -9.72 -27.14 -19.36
C GLU A 433 -10.76 -27.45 -18.27
N LYS A 434 -10.69 -28.65 -17.71
CA LYS A 434 -11.62 -29.10 -16.66
C LYS A 434 -11.09 -28.85 -15.24
N ASP A 435 -9.82 -28.47 -15.11
CA ASP A 435 -9.14 -28.40 -13.82
C ASP A 435 -9.22 -26.99 -13.21
N ILE A 436 -10.33 -26.77 -12.50
CA ILE A 436 -10.61 -25.50 -11.79
C ILE A 436 -9.68 -25.31 -10.58
N LYS A 437 -9.14 -26.41 -10.01
CA LYS A 437 -8.30 -26.33 -8.82
C LYS A 437 -6.99 -25.60 -9.07
N GLU A 438 -6.40 -25.75 -10.26
CA GLU A 438 -5.20 -25.00 -10.64
C GLU A 438 -5.52 -23.54 -10.98
N ALA A 439 -6.60 -23.28 -11.70
CA ALA A 439 -7.06 -21.93 -12.01
C ALA A 439 -7.39 -21.13 -10.73
N SER A 440 -8.16 -21.74 -9.79
CA SER A 440 -8.46 -21.11 -8.50
C SER A 440 -7.22 -20.89 -7.64
N ARG A 441 -6.23 -21.81 -7.64
CA ARG A 441 -4.96 -21.65 -6.95
C ARG A 441 -4.07 -20.58 -7.58
N ALA A 442 -4.06 -20.46 -8.90
CA ALA A 442 -3.34 -19.41 -9.62
C ALA A 442 -3.91 -18.03 -9.29
N THR A 443 -5.25 -17.90 -9.26
CA THR A 443 -5.94 -16.65 -8.90
C THR A 443 -5.66 -16.23 -7.46
N PHE A 444 -5.70 -17.17 -6.51
CA PHE A 444 -5.30 -16.89 -5.12
C PHE A 444 -3.80 -16.62 -4.97
N LYS A 445 -2.93 -17.15 -5.85
CA LYS A 445 -1.49 -16.85 -5.88
C LYS A 445 -1.20 -15.47 -6.45
N THR A 446 -1.94 -14.99 -7.44
CA THR A 446 -1.70 -13.68 -8.07
C THR A 446 -1.92 -12.53 -7.08
N VAL A 447 -2.90 -12.67 -6.16
CA VAL A 447 -3.07 -11.74 -5.03
C VAL A 447 -1.94 -11.89 -3.98
N THR A 448 -1.18 -13.01 -4.02
CA THR A 448 -0.06 -13.28 -3.07
C THR A 448 1.29 -12.83 -3.63
N SER A 449 1.48 -12.78 -4.95
CA SER A 449 2.77 -12.43 -5.56
C SER A 449 3.06 -10.94 -5.59
N ALA A 450 2.06 -10.08 -5.42
CA ALA A 450 2.27 -8.65 -5.22
C ALA A 450 2.97 -8.34 -3.88
N SER A 451 2.73 -9.17 -2.85
CA SER A 451 3.35 -9.01 -1.52
C SER A 451 4.68 -9.75 -1.33
N SER A 452 5.08 -10.65 -2.24
CA SER A 452 6.31 -11.45 -2.09
C SER A 452 7.53 -10.94 -2.86
N GLN A 453 7.41 -9.93 -3.71
CA GLN A 453 8.56 -9.30 -4.38
C GLN A 453 9.36 -8.32 -3.49
N GLY A 454 8.92 -8.09 -2.24
CA GLY A 454 9.64 -7.31 -1.23
C GLY A 454 10.44 -8.13 -0.20
N ALA A 455 10.52 -9.46 -0.33
CA ALA A 455 10.96 -10.37 0.74
C ALA A 455 12.47 -10.71 0.71
N GLU A 456 13.35 -9.81 0.31
CA GLU A 456 14.82 -10.00 0.45
C GLU A 456 15.49 -9.12 1.52
N ASN A 457 14.73 -8.34 2.29
CA ASN A 457 15.25 -7.72 3.52
C ASN A 457 14.47 -8.26 4.72
N LYS A 458 14.91 -9.38 5.28
CA LYS A 458 14.54 -9.82 6.65
C LYS A 458 15.10 -8.80 7.65
N THR A 459 14.40 -7.69 7.82
CA THR A 459 14.43 -6.97 9.08
C THR A 459 13.65 -7.83 10.07
N ASP A 460 14.13 -7.95 11.32
CA ASP A 460 13.48 -8.68 12.42
C ASP A 460 12.15 -8.00 12.84
N LYS A 461 11.20 -7.88 11.89
CA LYS A 461 9.87 -7.31 12.17
C LYS A 461 9.04 -8.31 12.94
N ILE A 462 8.43 -7.84 14.01
CA ILE A 462 7.45 -8.61 14.78
C ILE A 462 6.10 -8.49 14.09
N ASN A 463 5.55 -9.59 13.57
CA ASN A 463 4.31 -9.58 12.82
C ASN A 463 3.13 -10.13 13.64
N VAL A 464 2.00 -9.42 13.59
CA VAL A 464 0.70 -9.97 13.97
C VAL A 464 0.27 -10.94 12.87
N LYS A 465 0.20 -12.22 13.20
CA LYS A 465 -0.24 -13.25 12.27
C LYS A 465 -1.76 -13.37 12.28
N ILE A 466 -2.36 -13.39 11.08
CA ILE A 466 -3.81 -13.34 10.90
C ILE A 466 -4.29 -14.48 9.99
N VAL A 467 -5.36 -15.14 10.40
CA VAL A 467 -6.21 -15.97 9.54
C VAL A 467 -7.48 -15.18 9.27
N LEU A 468 -7.75 -14.85 8.00
CA LEU A 468 -8.85 -13.97 7.60
C LEU A 468 -9.95 -14.74 6.88
N LYS A 469 -11.21 -14.56 7.33
CA LYS A 469 -12.41 -15.10 6.69
C LYS A 469 -13.40 -13.98 6.43
N THR A 470 -13.92 -13.92 5.20
CA THR A 470 -14.89 -12.89 4.80
C THR A 470 -16.07 -13.54 4.06
N ASP A 471 -17.18 -12.85 4.02
CA ASP A 471 -18.36 -13.26 3.29
C ASP A 471 -18.15 -13.16 1.77
N VAL A 472 -17.65 -12.03 1.27
CA VAL A 472 -17.41 -11.78 -0.16
C VAL A 472 -15.93 -11.50 -0.47
N LEU A 473 -15.55 -11.72 -1.72
CA LEU A 473 -14.15 -11.56 -2.17
C LEU A 473 -13.69 -10.10 -2.08
N GLY A 474 -14.56 -9.16 -2.40
CA GLY A 474 -14.23 -7.73 -2.32
C GLY A 474 -13.90 -7.26 -0.90
N SER A 475 -14.63 -7.77 0.12
CA SER A 475 -14.31 -7.51 1.53
C SER A 475 -12.95 -8.08 1.92
N LEU A 476 -12.59 -9.25 1.37
CA LEU A 476 -11.28 -9.87 1.58
C LEU A 476 -10.15 -9.00 1.04
N GLU A 477 -10.30 -8.54 -0.21
CA GLU A 477 -9.32 -7.66 -0.87
C GLU A 477 -9.18 -6.33 -0.13
N ALA A 478 -10.30 -5.73 0.31
CA ALA A 478 -10.31 -4.49 1.06
C ALA A 478 -9.54 -4.59 2.40
N LEU A 479 -9.75 -5.68 3.15
CA LEU A 479 -9.05 -5.91 4.42
C LEU A 479 -7.56 -6.17 4.19
N VAL A 480 -7.20 -7.00 3.21
CA VAL A 480 -5.79 -7.28 2.89
C VAL A 480 -5.08 -6.00 2.44
N GLY A 481 -5.67 -5.23 1.53
CA GLY A 481 -5.11 -3.96 1.07
C GLY A 481 -5.00 -2.91 2.19
N SER A 482 -5.92 -2.92 3.17
CA SER A 482 -5.83 -2.05 4.35
C SER A 482 -4.71 -2.49 5.30
N PHE A 483 -4.47 -3.80 5.47
CA PHE A 483 -3.37 -4.31 6.28
C PHE A 483 -2.00 -4.00 5.65
N GLU A 484 -1.90 -3.99 4.33
CA GLU A 484 -0.68 -3.61 3.61
C GLU A 484 -0.30 -2.14 3.81
N LYS A 485 -1.29 -1.27 4.11
CA LYS A 485 -1.06 0.13 4.48
C LYS A 485 -0.53 0.31 5.91
N PHE A 486 -0.66 -0.70 6.78
CA PHE A 486 -0.12 -0.66 8.13
C PHE A 486 1.40 -0.89 8.13
N GLN A 487 2.14 0.05 7.55
CA GLN A 487 3.60 -0.03 7.46
C GLN A 487 4.25 0.62 8.68
N HIS A 488 5.05 -0.17 9.40
CA HIS A 488 5.92 0.30 10.46
C HIS A 488 7.28 -0.43 10.36
N PRO A 489 8.41 0.21 10.73
CA PRO A 489 9.72 -0.43 10.62
C PRO A 489 9.89 -1.67 11.50
N GLU A 490 9.27 -1.71 12.68
CA GLU A 490 9.47 -2.73 13.71
C GLU A 490 8.33 -3.77 13.78
N VAL A 491 7.10 -3.38 13.43
CA VAL A 491 5.92 -4.26 13.49
C VAL A 491 5.17 -4.30 12.16
N GLY A 492 4.44 -5.38 11.92
CA GLY A 492 3.68 -5.56 10.68
C GLY A 492 2.55 -6.58 10.81
N VAL A 493 1.78 -6.75 9.75
CA VAL A 493 0.70 -7.74 9.64
C VAL A 493 1.10 -8.82 8.64
N GLU A 494 0.96 -10.08 9.03
CA GLU A 494 1.17 -11.24 8.18
C GLU A 494 -0.13 -12.03 8.03
N VAL A 495 -0.71 -12.06 6.83
CA VAL A 495 -1.90 -12.86 6.54
C VAL A 495 -1.48 -14.29 6.20
N VAL A 496 -1.51 -15.18 7.19
CA VAL A 496 -1.11 -16.59 7.08
C VAL A 496 -2.09 -17.39 6.20
N SER A 497 -3.37 -17.11 6.33
CA SER A 497 -4.42 -17.78 5.55
C SER A 497 -5.60 -16.84 5.35
N ARG A 498 -6.22 -16.94 4.17
CA ARG A 498 -7.40 -16.18 3.81
C ARG A 498 -8.41 -17.06 3.07
N GLY A 499 -9.70 -16.73 3.19
CA GLY A 499 -10.75 -17.50 2.52
C GLY A 499 -12.13 -16.89 2.65
N LEU A 500 -13.06 -17.40 1.83
CA LEU A 500 -14.46 -16.98 1.82
C LEU A 500 -15.31 -17.93 2.68
N GLY A 501 -16.40 -17.40 3.20
CA GLY A 501 -17.41 -18.12 3.98
C GLY A 501 -17.03 -18.26 5.46
N ASN A 502 -17.78 -19.10 6.17
CA ASN A 502 -17.66 -19.25 7.62
C ASN A 502 -16.30 -19.80 8.07
N VAL A 503 -15.94 -19.50 9.33
CA VAL A 503 -14.76 -20.07 9.98
C VAL A 503 -14.94 -21.59 10.12
N THR A 504 -13.89 -22.35 9.80
CA THR A 504 -13.86 -23.83 9.82
C THR A 504 -12.83 -24.34 10.83
N ASP A 505 -12.92 -25.65 11.19
CA ASP A 505 -11.94 -26.32 12.05
C ASP A 505 -10.52 -26.23 11.48
N ALA A 506 -10.36 -26.32 10.15
CA ALA A 506 -9.09 -26.19 9.48
C ALA A 506 -8.45 -24.78 9.66
N ASP A 507 -9.27 -23.74 9.76
CA ASP A 507 -8.79 -22.37 10.01
C ASP A 507 -8.27 -22.24 11.44
N ILE A 508 -8.94 -22.88 12.41
CA ILE A 508 -8.48 -22.90 13.82
C ILE A 508 -7.16 -23.67 13.96
N LEU A 509 -7.04 -24.84 13.32
CA LEU A 509 -5.80 -25.62 13.36
C LEU A 509 -4.63 -24.88 12.71
N ARG A 510 -4.86 -24.14 11.62
CA ARG A 510 -3.82 -23.28 11.02
C ARG A 510 -3.43 -22.13 11.94
N ALA A 511 -4.41 -21.51 12.58
CA ALA A 511 -4.18 -20.42 13.53
C ALA A 511 -3.37 -20.90 14.74
N GLU A 512 -3.70 -22.08 15.31
CA GLU A 512 -2.93 -22.74 16.37
C GLU A 512 -1.47 -22.98 15.93
N ALA A 513 -1.27 -23.61 14.77
CA ALA A 513 0.05 -23.96 14.26
C ALA A 513 0.95 -22.73 13.98
N SER A 514 0.36 -21.59 13.60
CA SER A 514 1.08 -20.36 13.28
C SER A 514 1.12 -19.34 14.41
N GLY A 515 0.37 -19.55 15.51
CA GLY A 515 0.16 -18.55 16.55
C GLY A 515 -0.66 -17.33 16.07
N ALA A 516 -1.56 -17.53 15.09
CA ALA A 516 -2.33 -16.46 14.48
C ALA A 516 -3.65 -16.19 15.21
N ARG A 517 -4.14 -14.95 15.11
CA ARG A 517 -5.53 -14.58 15.48
C ARG A 517 -6.46 -14.83 14.29
N VAL A 518 -7.69 -15.26 14.55
CA VAL A 518 -8.71 -15.47 13.49
C VAL A 518 -9.65 -14.27 13.43
N TYR A 519 -9.71 -13.61 12.28
CA TYR A 519 -10.65 -12.52 12.02
C TYR A 519 -11.72 -12.96 11.03
N GLY A 520 -12.97 -12.74 11.41
CA GLY A 520 -14.15 -13.03 10.58
C GLY A 520 -14.91 -11.75 10.26
N PHE A 521 -15.01 -11.39 8.97
CA PHE A 521 -15.82 -10.25 8.53
C PHE A 521 -17.15 -10.74 7.97
N ASN A 522 -18.26 -10.35 8.61
CA ASN A 522 -19.63 -10.70 8.23
C ASN A 522 -19.86 -12.21 8.03
N VAL A 523 -19.13 -13.03 8.79
CA VAL A 523 -19.23 -14.51 8.75
C VAL A 523 -19.63 -15.05 10.11
N LEU A 524 -20.16 -16.28 10.10
CA LEU A 524 -20.56 -16.99 11.30
C LEU A 524 -19.44 -17.92 11.77
N VAL A 525 -19.34 -18.09 13.07
CA VAL A 525 -18.51 -19.11 13.72
C VAL A 525 -19.45 -20.19 14.26
N PRO A 526 -19.46 -21.40 13.72
CA PRO A 526 -20.24 -22.50 14.24
C PRO A 526 -19.86 -22.82 15.70
N THR A 527 -20.82 -23.27 16.51
CA THR A 527 -20.58 -23.55 17.95
C THR A 527 -19.46 -24.58 18.16
N ALA A 528 -19.38 -25.62 17.30
CA ALA A 528 -18.31 -26.61 17.36
C ALA A 528 -16.92 -25.99 17.13
N VAL A 529 -16.79 -25.11 16.12
CA VAL A 529 -15.56 -24.39 15.80
C VAL A 529 -15.14 -23.45 16.96
N ASN A 530 -16.12 -22.79 17.59
CA ASN A 530 -15.86 -21.91 18.73
C ASN A 530 -15.36 -22.69 19.96
N ASN A 531 -15.89 -23.89 20.19
CA ASN A 531 -15.42 -24.79 21.26
C ASN A 531 -13.99 -25.25 20.99
N LEU A 532 -13.69 -25.66 19.74
CA LEU A 532 -12.34 -26.04 19.30
C LEU A 532 -11.35 -24.87 19.50
N ALA A 533 -11.74 -23.66 19.12
CA ALA A 533 -10.90 -22.47 19.31
C ALA A 533 -10.56 -22.21 20.78
N ARG A 534 -11.54 -22.39 21.68
CA ARG A 534 -11.30 -22.27 23.14
C ARG A 534 -10.34 -23.34 23.64
N GLU A 535 -10.53 -24.60 23.22
CA GLU A 535 -9.63 -25.72 23.56
C GLU A 535 -8.19 -25.42 23.11
N LYS A 536 -8.03 -24.92 21.89
CA LYS A 536 -6.75 -24.59 21.26
C LYS A 536 -6.20 -23.22 21.65
N LYS A 537 -6.90 -22.46 22.51
CA LYS A 537 -6.56 -21.09 22.92
C LYS A 537 -6.36 -20.11 21.75
N VAL A 538 -7.07 -20.32 20.67
CA VAL A 538 -7.06 -19.44 19.48
C VAL A 538 -8.09 -18.33 19.67
N GLN A 539 -7.65 -17.08 19.51
CA GLN A 539 -8.54 -15.92 19.57
C GLN A 539 -9.32 -15.79 18.26
N ILE A 540 -10.65 -15.67 18.37
CA ILE A 540 -11.53 -15.38 17.23
C ILE A 540 -12.20 -14.04 17.46
N LYS A 541 -12.11 -13.13 16.50
CA LYS A 541 -12.83 -11.85 16.47
C LYS A 541 -13.71 -11.82 15.22
N THR A 542 -15.00 -11.60 15.39
CA THR A 542 -15.94 -11.40 14.27
C THR A 542 -16.52 -10.00 14.33
N ALA A 543 -16.66 -9.36 13.18
CA ALA A 543 -17.27 -8.05 13.07
C ALA A 543 -18.13 -7.95 11.80
N LYS A 544 -19.11 -7.05 11.85
CA LYS A 544 -19.97 -6.68 10.71
C LYS A 544 -19.56 -5.36 10.07
N VAL A 545 -18.71 -4.60 10.75
CA VAL A 545 -18.17 -3.32 10.29
C VAL A 545 -16.66 -3.48 10.12
N ILE A 546 -16.13 -3.05 8.98
CA ILE A 546 -14.70 -3.25 8.62
C ILE A 546 -13.77 -2.55 9.61
N TYR A 547 -14.17 -1.38 10.14
CA TYR A 547 -13.40 -0.61 11.11
C TYR A 547 -13.10 -1.39 12.39
N ASP A 548 -14.05 -2.18 12.89
CA ASP A 548 -13.88 -2.96 14.12
C ASP A 548 -12.72 -3.97 14.01
N ILE A 549 -12.50 -4.50 12.79
CA ILE A 549 -11.35 -5.39 12.51
C ILE A 549 -10.06 -4.59 12.39
N LEU A 550 -10.09 -3.47 11.65
CA LEU A 550 -8.90 -2.64 11.44
C LEU A 550 -8.40 -2.06 12.77
N ASP A 551 -9.30 -1.61 13.64
CA ASP A 551 -8.94 -1.04 14.94
C ASP A 551 -8.41 -2.10 15.92
N ASP A 552 -8.98 -3.31 15.90
CA ASP A 552 -8.47 -4.43 16.70
C ASP A 552 -7.06 -4.87 16.26
N VAL A 553 -6.80 -4.87 14.94
CA VAL A 553 -5.46 -5.18 14.40
C VAL A 553 -4.47 -4.07 14.74
N LYS A 554 -4.87 -2.78 14.67
CA LYS A 554 -4.03 -1.66 15.12
C LYS A 554 -3.69 -1.76 16.61
N ALA A 555 -4.67 -2.10 17.45
CA ALA A 555 -4.44 -2.33 18.87
C ALA A 555 -3.45 -3.49 19.10
N ALA A 556 -3.60 -4.60 18.35
CA ALA A 556 -2.68 -5.73 18.42
C ALA A 556 -1.25 -5.38 17.97
N LEU A 557 -1.09 -4.52 16.97
CA LEU A 557 0.22 -4.00 16.56
C LEU A 557 0.82 -3.09 17.64
N GLN A 558 -0.01 -2.25 18.28
CA GLN A 558 0.40 -1.39 19.36
C GLN A 558 0.93 -2.19 20.57
N GLU A 559 0.27 -3.31 20.92
CA GLU A 559 0.70 -4.22 22.00
C GLU A 559 2.06 -4.86 21.74
N LEU A 560 2.41 -5.09 20.45
CA LEU A 560 3.69 -5.71 20.06
C LEU A 560 4.85 -4.71 20.02
N LEU A 561 4.57 -3.42 20.04
CA LEU A 561 5.62 -2.41 19.99
C LEU A 561 6.38 -2.36 21.32
N PRO A 562 7.71 -2.54 21.34
CA PRO A 562 8.48 -2.45 22.58
C PRO A 562 8.41 -1.02 23.16
N GLU A 563 8.32 -0.95 24.49
CA GLU A 563 8.35 0.32 25.21
C GLU A 563 9.64 1.09 24.90
N GLU A 564 9.55 2.38 24.71
CA GLU A 564 10.72 3.24 24.58
C GLU A 564 11.31 3.52 25.97
N VAL A 565 12.53 3.06 26.17
CA VAL A 565 13.26 3.33 27.39
C VAL A 565 14.04 4.62 27.22
N ILE A 566 13.49 5.71 27.74
CA ILE A 566 14.18 7.02 27.78
C ILE A 566 15.09 7.00 29.00
N ARG A 567 16.40 7.14 28.76
CA ARG A 567 17.41 7.28 29.80
C ARG A 567 17.87 8.73 29.86
N THR A 568 17.63 9.38 30.99
CA THR A 568 18.11 10.75 31.25
C THR A 568 19.18 10.69 32.30
N GLU A 569 20.38 11.18 32.02
CA GLU A 569 21.45 11.29 33.02
C GLU A 569 21.08 12.38 34.04
N LEU A 570 21.02 11.98 35.32
CA LEU A 570 20.69 12.86 36.42
C LEU A 570 21.93 13.52 37.02
N GLY A 571 23.03 12.78 37.07
CA GLY A 571 24.29 13.30 37.63
C GLY A 571 25.31 12.22 37.85
N GLN A 572 26.46 12.65 38.37
CA GLN A 572 27.65 11.82 38.60
C GLN A 572 28.15 12.00 40.01
N ALA A 573 28.71 10.93 40.60
CA ALA A 573 29.32 10.98 41.93
C ALA A 573 30.54 10.08 42.03
N ASN A 574 31.41 10.34 42.98
CA ASN A 574 32.58 9.51 43.30
C ASN A 574 32.39 8.84 44.66
N ILE A 575 32.75 7.56 44.76
CA ILE A 575 32.72 6.79 46.00
C ILE A 575 33.95 7.18 46.85
N LEU A 576 33.70 7.68 48.07
CA LEU A 576 34.73 8.02 49.03
C LEU A 576 34.95 6.93 50.08
N ALA A 577 33.88 6.21 50.47
CA ALA A 577 33.93 5.18 51.49
C ALA A 577 32.90 4.07 51.26
N ILE A 578 33.21 2.85 51.66
CA ILE A 578 32.30 1.74 51.70
C ILE A 578 32.03 1.41 53.16
N PHE A 579 30.75 1.53 53.58
CA PHE A 579 30.37 1.32 54.97
C PHE A 579 29.98 -0.12 55.28
N ARG A 580 29.28 -0.79 54.32
CA ARG A 580 28.80 -2.15 54.52
C ARG A 580 28.57 -2.86 53.18
N THR A 581 28.97 -4.12 53.13
CA THR A 581 28.70 -5.02 51.97
C THR A 581 27.75 -6.10 52.41
N GLU A 582 26.62 -6.21 51.72
CA GLU A 582 25.59 -7.26 51.86
C GLU A 582 25.62 -8.17 50.62
N LYS A 583 24.91 -9.32 50.65
CA LYS A 583 24.92 -10.28 49.56
C LYS A 583 24.49 -9.70 48.20
N ASN A 584 23.53 -8.77 48.19
CA ASN A 584 22.97 -8.16 46.97
C ASN A 584 22.83 -6.64 47.09
N ALA A 585 23.52 -5.99 48.02
CA ALA A 585 23.53 -4.54 48.16
C ALA A 585 24.81 -4.03 48.82
N MET A 586 25.20 -2.82 48.54
CA MET A 586 26.31 -2.14 49.18
C MET A 586 25.88 -0.78 49.71
N ILE A 587 26.38 -0.42 50.90
CA ILE A 587 26.18 0.88 51.49
C ILE A 587 27.48 1.65 51.32
N VAL A 588 27.42 2.72 50.55
CA VAL A 588 28.57 3.54 50.18
C VAL A 588 28.33 5.01 50.52
N GLY A 589 29.40 5.73 50.78
CA GLY A 589 29.39 7.17 50.92
C GLY A 589 30.24 7.79 49.82
N GLY A 590 29.79 8.94 49.32
CA GLY A 590 30.46 9.65 48.24
C GLY A 590 30.08 11.11 48.19
N VAL A 591 30.57 11.78 47.16
CA VAL A 591 30.23 13.17 46.86
C VAL A 591 29.70 13.27 45.44
N VAL A 592 28.60 13.98 45.26
CA VAL A 592 28.03 14.26 43.93
C VAL A 592 28.91 15.29 43.24
N THR A 593 29.49 14.93 42.11
CA THR A 593 30.40 15.78 41.33
C THR A 593 29.68 16.67 40.34
N ASP A 594 28.62 16.17 39.74
CA ASP A 594 27.81 16.89 38.77
C ASP A 594 26.33 16.46 38.83
N GLY A 595 25.40 17.38 38.53
CA GLY A 595 23.99 17.12 38.56
C GLY A 595 23.45 16.81 39.96
N HIS A 596 22.66 15.70 40.08
CA HIS A 596 22.10 15.25 41.36
C HIS A 596 21.94 13.73 41.40
N ALA A 597 21.92 13.16 42.61
CA ALA A 597 21.56 11.77 42.86
C ALA A 597 20.13 11.71 43.37
N GLU A 598 19.32 10.81 42.86
CA GLU A 598 17.90 10.64 43.20
C GLU A 598 17.62 9.23 43.73
N LEU A 599 16.69 9.12 44.68
CA LEU A 599 16.22 7.87 45.22
C LEU A 599 15.42 7.11 44.14
N GLY A 600 15.74 5.84 43.90
CA GLY A 600 15.14 5.01 42.85
C GLY A 600 15.84 5.14 41.48
N ALA A 601 16.85 5.98 41.35
CA ALA A 601 17.61 6.09 40.12
C ALA A 601 18.41 4.80 39.83
N THR A 602 18.57 4.48 38.55
CA THR A 602 19.48 3.43 38.11
C THR A 602 20.91 3.98 38.14
N VAL A 603 21.82 3.23 38.71
CA VAL A 603 23.24 3.60 38.83
C VAL A 603 24.11 2.71 37.96
N HIS A 604 24.92 3.31 37.11
CA HIS A 604 25.98 2.63 36.38
C HIS A 604 27.34 2.97 37.04
N VAL A 605 28.12 1.94 37.28
CA VAL A 605 29.39 2.04 37.98
C VAL A 605 30.54 1.97 36.98
N PHE A 606 31.41 2.96 36.98
CA PHE A 606 32.59 3.03 36.12
C PHE A 606 33.88 2.97 36.93
N ARG A 607 34.85 2.18 36.45
CA ARG A 607 36.22 2.11 36.97
C ARG A 607 37.18 2.28 35.80
N ALA A 608 38.05 3.29 35.85
CA ALA A 608 38.96 3.63 34.76
C ALA A 608 38.26 3.71 33.39
N ASP A 609 37.08 4.38 33.34
CA ASP A 609 36.21 4.57 32.17
C ASP A 609 35.55 3.31 31.60
N ALA A 610 35.70 2.16 32.25
CA ALA A 610 34.97 0.94 31.88
C ALA A 610 33.77 0.75 32.81
N GLU A 611 32.59 0.48 32.22
CA GLU A 611 31.38 0.11 32.95
C GLU A 611 31.55 -1.30 33.55
N ILE A 612 31.33 -1.42 34.86
CA ILE A 612 31.53 -2.69 35.59
C ILE A 612 30.19 -3.38 35.82
N GLU A 613 29.21 -2.68 36.39
CA GLU A 613 27.92 -3.24 36.78
C GLU A 613 26.89 -2.10 36.89
N ALA A 614 25.60 -2.43 36.77
CA ALA A 614 24.49 -1.52 37.02
C ALA A 614 23.73 -1.93 38.27
N GLY A 615 23.19 -0.96 39.00
CA GLY A 615 22.43 -1.15 40.22
C GLY A 615 21.28 -0.15 40.36
N GLU A 616 20.57 -0.20 41.49
CA GLU A 616 19.45 0.68 41.81
C GLU A 616 19.66 1.32 43.18
N VAL A 617 19.39 2.62 43.31
CA VAL A 617 19.44 3.37 44.56
C VAL A 617 18.21 3.04 45.40
N ILE A 618 18.40 2.28 46.50
CA ILE A 618 17.29 1.87 47.39
C ILE A 618 17.09 2.87 48.53
N ASP A 619 18.18 3.46 49.02
CA ASP A 619 18.13 4.45 50.11
C ASP A 619 19.15 5.54 49.79
N LEU A 620 18.80 6.78 50.12
CA LEU A 620 19.66 7.98 49.92
C LEU A 620 19.56 8.87 51.14
N GLN A 621 20.74 9.22 51.70
CA GLN A 621 20.87 10.02 52.89
C GLN A 621 21.90 11.14 52.66
N SER A 622 21.61 12.31 53.20
CA SER A 622 22.56 13.41 53.35
C SER A 622 22.55 13.89 54.80
N ASN A 623 23.72 14.07 55.40
CA ASN A 623 23.87 14.45 56.78
C ASN A 623 23.09 13.55 57.77
N LYS A 624 23.05 12.22 57.51
CA LYS A 624 22.34 11.19 58.29
C LYS A 624 20.81 11.33 58.30
N THR A 625 20.24 12.14 57.41
CA THR A 625 18.81 12.27 57.19
C THR A 625 18.45 11.68 55.82
N ALA A 626 17.35 10.91 55.74
CA ALA A 626 16.85 10.38 54.46
C ALA A 626 16.34 11.53 53.59
N VAL A 627 16.79 11.56 52.34
CA VAL A 627 16.46 12.58 51.34
C VAL A 627 16.04 11.93 50.03
N LYS A 628 15.24 12.63 49.23
CA LYS A 628 14.87 12.15 47.90
C LYS A 628 15.93 12.50 46.84
N GLU A 629 16.65 13.58 47.03
CA GLU A 629 17.61 14.12 46.07
C GLU A 629 18.83 14.68 46.80
N VAL A 630 20.03 14.52 46.23
CA VAL A 630 21.29 15.15 46.71
C VAL A 630 21.98 15.84 45.54
N ARG A 631 22.27 17.12 45.66
CA ARG A 631 22.85 17.95 44.59
C ARG A 631 24.36 17.96 44.58
N ALA A 632 24.94 18.37 43.45
CA ALA A 632 26.39 18.51 43.26
C ALA A 632 27.07 19.29 44.40
N GLY A 633 28.24 18.83 44.80
CA GLY A 633 29.02 19.36 45.90
C GLY A 633 28.63 18.89 47.29
N SER A 634 27.56 18.08 47.44
CA SER A 634 27.11 17.55 48.73
C SER A 634 27.56 16.11 48.92
N GLU A 635 27.85 15.74 50.17
CA GLU A 635 28.15 14.38 50.57
C GLU A 635 26.84 13.58 50.73
N PHE A 636 26.87 12.31 50.33
CA PHE A 636 25.75 11.40 50.47
C PHE A 636 26.17 10.02 50.98
N GLY A 637 25.26 9.36 51.65
CA GLY A 637 25.29 7.94 51.92
C GLY A 637 24.16 7.25 51.16
N THR A 638 24.46 6.18 50.46
CA THR A 638 23.44 5.49 49.66
C THR A 638 23.55 3.99 49.83
N LYS A 639 22.38 3.31 49.80
CA LYS A 639 22.29 1.88 49.67
C LYS A 639 21.94 1.56 48.22
N ILE A 640 22.88 0.90 47.52
CA ILE A 640 22.73 0.51 46.13
C ILE A 640 22.51 -1.00 46.07
N LYS A 641 21.46 -1.44 45.40
CA LYS A 641 21.19 -2.83 45.09
C LYS A 641 22.08 -3.24 43.93
N ILE A 642 23.21 -3.85 44.25
CA ILE A 642 24.26 -4.26 43.30
C ILE A 642 25.02 -5.44 43.89
N LYS A 643 25.63 -6.27 43.04
CA LYS A 643 26.57 -7.28 43.51
C LYS A 643 27.78 -6.61 44.16
N PRO A 644 28.48 -7.28 45.09
CA PRO A 644 29.58 -6.65 45.84
C PRO A 644 30.83 -6.47 44.99
N VAL A 645 30.83 -5.44 44.13
CA VAL A 645 31.91 -5.14 43.17
C VAL A 645 32.49 -3.74 43.36
N LEU A 646 31.78 -2.82 44.13
CA LEU A 646 32.19 -1.41 44.30
C LEU A 646 33.51 -1.26 45.06
N GLN A 647 34.33 -0.31 44.66
CA GLN A 647 35.58 0.09 45.32
C GLN A 647 35.61 1.58 45.55
N VAL A 648 36.43 2.01 46.50
CA VAL A 648 36.70 3.45 46.73
C VAL A 648 37.38 4.03 45.49
N GLY A 649 36.85 5.15 45.00
CA GLY A 649 37.31 5.79 43.76
C GLY A 649 36.50 5.45 42.52
N ASP A 650 35.54 4.50 42.60
CA ASP A 650 34.64 4.23 41.47
C ASP A 650 33.70 5.44 41.24
N LYS A 651 33.39 5.68 39.97
CA LYS A 651 32.48 6.74 39.52
C LYS A 651 31.08 6.14 39.36
N LEU A 652 30.10 6.77 39.97
CA LEU A 652 28.68 6.44 39.84
C LEU A 652 28.02 7.42 38.87
N VAL A 653 27.29 6.95 37.90
CA VAL A 653 26.45 7.76 37.01
C VAL A 653 25.00 7.38 37.25
N PHE A 654 24.19 8.35 37.65
CA PHE A 654 22.79 8.17 37.98
C PHE A 654 21.93 8.45 36.75
N TRP A 655 21.00 7.53 36.48
CA TRP A 655 20.06 7.61 35.35
C TRP A 655 18.64 7.52 35.83
N HIS A 656 17.80 8.39 35.32
CA HIS A 656 16.36 8.22 35.38
C HIS A 656 15.93 7.40 34.18
N VAL A 657 15.28 6.27 34.43
CA VAL A 657 14.80 5.36 33.38
C VAL A 657 13.29 5.45 33.34
N GLU A 658 12.77 6.17 32.36
CA GLU A 658 11.34 6.28 32.11
C GLU A 658 10.95 5.35 30.95
N LYS A 659 9.97 4.49 31.19
CA LYS A 659 9.37 3.67 30.15
C LYS A 659 8.18 4.40 29.57
N LYS A 660 8.25 4.77 28.30
CA LYS A 660 7.19 5.47 27.62
C LYS A 660 6.53 4.56 26.59
N GLU A 661 5.21 4.44 26.65
CA GLU A 661 4.47 3.76 25.59
C GLU A 661 4.60 4.54 24.28
N ARG A 662 5.15 3.90 23.25
CA ARG A 662 5.21 4.46 21.90
C ARG A 662 3.85 4.32 21.24
N LYS A 663 3.32 5.38 20.65
CA LYS A 663 2.10 5.33 19.85
C LYS A 663 2.47 5.17 18.37
N ILE A 664 1.91 4.15 17.72
CA ILE A 664 2.10 3.95 16.29
C ILE A 664 1.30 5.02 15.54
N GLN A 665 1.99 5.81 14.72
CA GLN A 665 1.35 6.64 13.70
C GLN A 665 1.46 5.87 12.38
N PHE A 666 0.33 5.37 11.88
CA PHE A 666 0.24 4.79 10.55
C PHE A 666 0.15 5.94 9.53
N SER A 667 1.08 5.97 8.60
CA SER A 667 1.15 6.96 7.52
C SER A 667 0.11 6.72 6.44
#